data_7c755916f860cb6d1b54003e9ad0e191
#
_entry.id   7c755916f860cb6d1b54003e9ad0e191
#
_cell.length_a   1.000
_cell.length_b   1.000
_cell.length_c   1.000
_cell.angle_alpha   90.00
_cell.angle_beta   90.00
_cell.angle_gamma   90.00
#
_symmetry.space_group_name_H-M   'P 1'
#
loop_
_entity.id
_entity.type
_entity.pdbx_description
1 polymer ?
#
loop_
_entity_poly.entity_id
_entity_poly.type
_entity_poly.pdbx_seq_one_letter_code
_entity_poly.pdbx_strand_id
1 'polypeptide(L)'
;MAWGAASAVAESIVVHVVDAETKAPLPGAAVQIEGTYTGEATDGDGKCEIRNQKPGSYVLLVQYVAYNSQRIEGVVVKPGTGADVRVELTPETVEVDAVRVVAQANRESESVLIAEQREALVPSIAMGAQELSRKALGNAQAAVERVAGVSKQEGVKNVFVRGLGDRYNVTLFNGFPIPSEDPEYKNISLDFFSSDLIQNVSVSKVFTGRQNGNVAGAIVDISSKELLKKYAIGVSASVGANASLTAGRFVRQDGVDYFGFASTPHPRRVEDRVYVFQNRLEPSQVAAPMSHSYGASGGYKWDFQGGKHSLALFAVGAYSSDYSYTKSEVRNAVFTPSREARIVQEQEGEKFTRGVQQLALLNATAHLARRHQLSYNLLYVHSSNQYVSELRGSDATRYADADEYDYMGFLRRQQVNDNQLMVNQLSTRWEILQDFNFTAGTSYNWVVGNEPDRRESNLSYFGDGVYKETLGDSQRRFFSRLEGNDLNVNAALSYVLPDREKSGKSRVEVGYVGRVFANTDFAGNNYAPYPREQRLAGSPEGYPFDGYYLGDEFGKLRVSAIPVESYHVGKNVHGAYLDASYQFGAMFNLALGCRYDYVSMGVDYSTLVDGKGKSTFHDSFWLPSVNLRYDPSELHTIRVGVSRSYIIPQDKEISPFEYVNIGFTSRGNPNLRPATSYNLDIRWDYTFNRSDYVAIVGYYKRILDPISRINITGSGNKLSYDNVSKTADVAGGEFEVRATPLSMATSKARHELIIGLNAAYVYTTQRILMANVDRRTSMEGAAPLVGNADVTYRVVLPEAEFSLALVGGYFFDRIYTIGMWGYSDIVEKGRPQLDFVFSTKLWRCFSISLKARNLINPPVKLTRQFAGSDEPFVMEKGYKGRSFSLGVSYSLDPR
;
A
#
# COMPACT_ATOMS: atom_id res chain seq x y z
N MET A 1 38.08 -51.69 -27.20
CA MET A 1 38.27 -51.28 -25.79
C MET A 1 37.13 -50.40 -25.45
N ALA A 2 36.17 -50.93 -24.68
CA ALA A 2 34.98 -50.19 -24.20
C ALA A 2 35.36 -49.53 -22.84
N TRP A 3 35.32 -48.26 -22.76
CA TRP A 3 35.40 -47.50 -21.52
C TRP A 3 34.00 -47.49 -20.89
N GLY A 4 33.78 -48.35 -19.90
CA GLY A 4 32.61 -48.28 -19.02
C GLY A 4 32.77 -47.10 -18.07
N ALA A 5 32.02 -46.03 -18.31
CA ALA A 5 31.78 -45.00 -17.31
C ALA A 5 30.87 -45.58 -16.25
N ALA A 6 31.38 -45.92 -15.09
CA ALA A 6 30.59 -46.22 -13.90
C ALA A 6 29.86 -44.94 -13.49
N SER A 7 28.57 -44.85 -13.73
CA SER A 7 27.71 -43.85 -13.13
C SER A 7 27.75 -44.04 -11.60
N ALA A 8 28.38 -43.13 -10.90
CA ALA A 8 28.31 -43.07 -9.44
C ALA A 8 26.85 -42.83 -9.07
N VAL A 9 26.17 -43.80 -8.47
CA VAL A 9 24.85 -43.64 -7.89
C VAL A 9 24.98 -42.61 -6.75
N ALA A 10 24.27 -41.53 -6.86
CA ALA A 10 24.28 -40.49 -5.85
C ALA A 10 23.37 -40.93 -4.69
N GLU A 11 23.90 -40.93 -3.49
CA GLU A 11 23.24 -41.42 -2.26
C GLU A 11 22.71 -40.23 -1.45
N SER A 12 21.86 -40.47 -0.44
CA SER A 12 21.34 -39.44 0.45
C SER A 12 21.80 -39.65 1.89
N ILE A 13 21.90 -38.54 2.63
CA ILE A 13 22.03 -38.54 4.09
C ILE A 13 20.69 -38.11 4.66
N VAL A 14 20.01 -38.99 5.36
CA VAL A 14 18.76 -38.73 6.07
C VAL A 14 19.13 -38.39 7.52
N VAL A 15 18.59 -37.26 8.02
CA VAL A 15 18.84 -36.80 9.40
C VAL A 15 17.53 -36.56 10.11
N HIS A 16 17.36 -37.15 11.27
CA HIS A 16 16.25 -36.96 12.18
C HIS A 16 16.70 -36.10 13.37
N VAL A 17 16.21 -34.89 13.52
CA VAL A 17 16.58 -34.00 14.63
C VAL A 17 15.42 -33.92 15.61
N VAL A 18 15.70 -34.27 16.87
CA VAL A 18 14.72 -34.31 17.95
C VAL A 18 15.28 -33.57 19.16
N ASP A 19 14.38 -33.08 20.01
CA ASP A 19 14.71 -32.56 21.33
C ASP A 19 15.24 -33.70 22.24
N ALA A 20 16.34 -33.47 22.93
CA ALA A 20 16.99 -34.52 23.75
C ALA A 20 16.14 -34.93 24.97
N GLU A 21 15.29 -34.08 25.52
CA GLU A 21 14.47 -34.32 26.70
C GLU A 21 13.09 -34.86 26.35
N THR A 22 12.39 -34.16 25.46
CA THR A 22 10.98 -34.46 25.10
C THR A 22 10.86 -35.48 23.98
N LYS A 23 11.95 -35.76 23.25
CA LYS A 23 12.00 -36.56 22.01
C LYS A 23 11.08 -36.02 20.90
N ALA A 24 10.53 -34.80 21.06
CA ALA A 24 9.73 -34.16 20.06
C ALA A 24 10.58 -33.80 18.83
N PRO A 25 10.05 -33.89 17.61
CA PRO A 25 10.76 -33.48 16.42
C PRO A 25 11.03 -31.98 16.45
N LEU A 26 12.20 -31.58 15.93
CA LEU A 26 12.61 -30.18 15.83
C LEU A 26 12.50 -29.68 14.38
N PRO A 27 11.35 -29.14 13.95
CA PRO A 27 11.14 -28.61 12.59
C PRO A 27 11.97 -27.36 12.39
N GLY A 28 12.65 -27.27 11.25
CA GLY A 28 13.44 -26.08 10.92
C GLY A 28 14.87 -26.11 11.45
N ALA A 29 15.32 -27.20 12.08
CA ALA A 29 16.72 -27.37 12.43
C ALA A 29 17.59 -27.40 11.17
N ALA A 30 18.61 -26.54 11.11
CA ALA A 30 19.57 -26.49 10.01
C ALA A 30 20.57 -27.62 10.13
N VAL A 31 20.65 -28.49 9.15
CA VAL A 31 21.62 -29.56 9.04
C VAL A 31 22.55 -29.27 7.88
N GLN A 32 23.83 -29.08 8.12
CA GLN A 32 24.82 -28.70 7.11
C GLN A 32 26.02 -29.68 7.16
N ILE A 33 26.53 -30.07 6.00
CA ILE A 33 27.80 -30.78 5.91
C ILE A 33 28.93 -29.80 6.18
N GLU A 34 29.73 -30.04 7.23
CA GLU A 34 30.79 -29.13 7.66
C GLU A 34 31.82 -28.88 6.55
N GLY A 35 32.21 -27.62 6.36
CA GLY A 35 33.13 -27.20 5.30
C GLY A 35 32.50 -27.12 3.92
N THR A 36 31.18 -27.31 3.78
CA THR A 36 30.44 -27.15 2.54
C THR A 36 29.21 -26.26 2.73
N TYR A 37 28.56 -25.87 1.64
CA TYR A 37 27.24 -25.18 1.64
C TYR A 37 26.09 -26.15 1.42
N THR A 38 26.37 -27.44 1.42
CA THR A 38 25.36 -28.49 1.25
C THR A 38 24.70 -28.74 2.60
N GLY A 39 23.43 -28.43 2.71
CA GLY A 39 22.64 -28.67 3.92
C GLY A 39 21.16 -28.45 3.63
N GLU A 40 20.33 -28.99 4.51
CA GLU A 40 18.87 -28.85 4.48
C GLU A 40 18.37 -28.54 5.88
N ALA A 41 17.18 -27.93 5.97
CA ALA A 41 16.50 -27.80 7.25
C ALA A 41 15.50 -28.96 7.42
N THR A 42 15.24 -29.35 8.67
CA THR A 42 14.30 -30.46 8.98
C THR A 42 12.85 -30.04 8.71
N ASP A 43 12.01 -30.97 8.25
CA ASP A 43 10.58 -30.84 8.02
C ASP A 43 9.75 -30.86 9.32
N GLY A 44 8.40 -30.94 9.19
CA GLY A 44 7.46 -31.00 10.33
C GLY A 44 7.73 -32.15 11.31
N ASP A 45 8.30 -33.24 10.81
CA ASP A 45 8.67 -34.44 11.61
C ASP A 45 10.12 -34.41 12.09
N GLY A 46 10.80 -33.27 11.98
CA GLY A 46 12.20 -33.11 12.35
C GLY A 46 13.17 -33.86 11.43
N LYS A 47 12.74 -34.22 10.20
CA LYS A 47 13.52 -34.99 9.24
C LYS A 47 14.01 -34.10 8.10
N CYS A 48 15.27 -34.29 7.65
CA CYS A 48 15.75 -33.74 6.38
C CYS A 48 16.51 -34.80 5.58
N GLU A 49 16.61 -34.59 4.27
CA GLU A 49 17.32 -35.48 3.36
C GLU A 49 18.29 -34.67 2.49
N ILE A 50 19.58 -34.81 2.72
CA ILE A 50 20.64 -34.19 1.92
C ILE A 50 21.00 -35.16 0.79
N ARG A 51 20.49 -34.86 -0.43
CA ARG A 51 20.61 -35.73 -1.61
C ARG A 51 21.92 -35.54 -2.36
N ASN A 52 22.21 -36.48 -3.26
CA ASN A 52 23.34 -36.44 -4.21
C ASN A 52 24.72 -36.44 -3.53
N GLN A 53 24.87 -37.13 -2.42
CA GLN A 53 26.16 -37.28 -1.76
C GLN A 53 26.95 -38.45 -2.35
N LYS A 54 28.27 -38.30 -2.45
CA LYS A 54 29.16 -39.38 -2.87
C LYS A 54 29.43 -40.30 -1.71
N PRO A 55 29.67 -41.60 -1.93
CA PRO A 55 30.15 -42.48 -0.89
C PRO A 55 31.43 -41.92 -0.20
N GLY A 56 31.44 -41.84 1.13
CA GLY A 56 32.48 -41.17 1.89
C GLY A 56 32.11 -40.94 3.36
N SER A 57 33.02 -40.38 4.13
CA SER A 57 32.78 -39.98 5.50
C SER A 57 32.53 -38.46 5.58
N TYR A 58 31.45 -38.08 6.27
CA TYR A 58 31.00 -36.67 6.40
C TYR A 58 30.91 -36.28 7.87
N VAL A 59 31.02 -34.98 8.13
CA VAL A 59 30.74 -34.36 9.42
C VAL A 59 29.54 -33.45 9.22
N LEU A 60 28.53 -33.59 10.07
CA LEU A 60 27.34 -32.73 10.02
C LEU A 60 27.39 -31.72 11.16
N LEU A 61 27.05 -30.49 10.85
CA LEU A 61 26.78 -29.45 11.83
C LEU A 61 25.26 -29.22 11.88
N VAL A 62 24.67 -29.48 13.06
CA VAL A 62 23.24 -29.35 13.29
C VAL A 62 23.00 -28.22 14.24
N GLN A 63 22.17 -27.27 13.81
CA GLN A 63 21.87 -26.05 14.56
C GLN A 63 20.36 -25.82 14.62
N TYR A 64 19.90 -25.42 15.80
CA TYR A 64 18.53 -25.01 16.00
C TYR A 64 18.47 -23.86 17.00
N VAL A 65 17.54 -22.94 16.80
CA VAL A 65 17.41 -21.75 17.65
C VAL A 65 17.08 -22.17 19.08
N ALA A 66 17.79 -21.63 20.06
CA ALA A 66 17.72 -21.97 21.48
C ALA A 66 18.16 -23.40 21.84
N TYR A 67 18.96 -24.07 20.99
CA TYR A 67 19.62 -25.35 21.27
C TYR A 67 21.12 -25.25 21.05
N ASN A 68 21.87 -26.02 21.82
CA ASN A 68 23.30 -26.16 21.61
C ASN A 68 23.57 -26.78 20.23
N SER A 69 24.40 -26.11 19.43
CA SER A 69 24.81 -26.64 18.13
C SER A 69 25.58 -27.93 18.32
N GLN A 70 25.26 -28.97 17.54
CA GLN A 70 25.91 -30.26 17.65
C GLN A 70 26.67 -30.59 16.37
N ARG A 71 27.91 -31.04 16.54
CA ARG A 71 28.78 -31.50 15.47
C ARG A 71 28.81 -33.05 15.52
N ILE A 72 28.32 -33.68 14.43
CA ILE A 72 28.21 -35.13 14.31
C ILE A 72 29.31 -35.63 13.38
N GLU A 73 30.27 -36.34 13.93
CA GLU A 73 31.39 -36.94 13.18
C GLU A 73 31.09 -38.40 12.77
N GLY A 74 31.79 -38.87 11.72
CA GLY A 74 31.73 -40.28 11.33
C GLY A 74 30.45 -40.70 10.59
N VAL A 75 29.74 -39.79 9.96
CA VAL A 75 28.58 -40.12 9.10
C VAL A 75 29.08 -40.72 7.80
N VAL A 76 28.97 -42.05 7.67
CA VAL A 76 29.49 -42.79 6.51
C VAL A 76 28.36 -43.06 5.51
N VAL A 77 28.47 -42.48 4.34
CA VAL A 77 27.61 -42.76 3.18
C VAL A 77 28.18 -43.99 2.45
N LYS A 78 27.42 -45.08 2.43
CA LYS A 78 27.83 -46.33 1.75
C LYS A 78 27.18 -46.42 0.37
N PRO A 79 27.86 -47.01 -0.62
CA PRO A 79 27.26 -47.24 -1.93
C PRO A 79 25.98 -48.08 -1.83
N GLY A 80 24.86 -47.59 -2.40
CA GLY A 80 23.60 -48.31 -2.48
C GLY A 80 22.65 -48.16 -1.28
N THR A 81 23.08 -47.56 -0.15
CA THR A 81 22.25 -47.49 1.08
C THR A 81 22.18 -46.11 1.76
N GLY A 82 22.98 -45.14 1.34
CA GLY A 82 23.01 -43.80 1.97
C GLY A 82 23.46 -43.83 3.45
N ALA A 83 23.09 -42.86 4.22
CA ALA A 83 23.27 -42.76 5.66
C ALA A 83 21.97 -42.27 6.34
N ASP A 84 21.64 -42.90 7.50
CA ASP A 84 20.52 -42.44 8.35
C ASP A 84 21.09 -42.06 9.73
N VAL A 85 20.83 -40.82 10.18
CA VAL A 85 21.43 -40.25 11.39
C VAL A 85 20.35 -39.64 12.26
N ARG A 86 20.30 -40.05 13.53
CA ARG A 86 19.43 -39.38 14.52
C ARG A 86 20.27 -38.46 15.39
N VAL A 87 19.85 -37.20 15.50
CA VAL A 87 20.49 -36.14 16.25
C VAL A 87 19.55 -35.68 17.36
N GLU A 88 20.03 -35.69 18.60
CA GLU A 88 19.28 -35.25 19.77
C GLU A 88 19.91 -33.92 20.24
N LEU A 89 19.28 -32.81 19.93
CA LEU A 89 19.76 -31.51 20.38
C LEU A 89 19.32 -31.25 21.82
N THR A 90 20.27 -30.83 22.66
CA THR A 90 19.97 -30.36 24.01
C THR A 90 19.61 -28.87 23.97
N PRO A 91 18.51 -28.48 24.62
CA PRO A 91 18.23 -27.04 24.81
C PRO A 91 19.44 -26.37 25.48
N GLU A 92 19.73 -25.14 25.07
CA GLU A 92 20.78 -24.33 25.71
C GLU A 92 20.32 -24.01 27.14
N THR A 93 20.72 -24.87 28.10
CA THR A 93 20.31 -24.74 29.50
C THR A 93 21.10 -23.61 30.17
N VAL A 94 20.39 -22.48 30.37
CA VAL A 94 20.53 -21.72 31.60
C VAL A 94 19.51 -22.31 32.58
N GLU A 95 19.91 -22.97 33.65
CA GLU A 95 19.02 -23.47 34.70
C GLU A 95 18.14 -22.34 35.24
N VAL A 96 16.90 -22.25 34.80
CA VAL A 96 15.79 -21.56 35.47
C VAL A 96 14.47 -22.20 34.99
N ASP A 97 13.59 -22.50 35.91
CA ASP A 97 12.23 -23.05 35.79
C ASP A 97 11.58 -22.99 34.40
N ALA A 98 10.93 -24.08 34.02
CA ALA A 98 10.30 -24.34 32.72
C ALA A 98 9.47 -23.13 32.17
N VAL A 99 10.14 -22.20 31.50
CA VAL A 99 9.52 -21.13 30.72
C VAL A 99 9.71 -21.45 29.25
N ARG A 100 8.63 -21.76 28.58
CA ARG A 100 8.59 -21.96 27.14
C ARG A 100 8.97 -20.63 26.47
N VAL A 101 10.24 -20.47 26.04
CA VAL A 101 10.69 -19.32 25.25
C VAL A 101 10.13 -19.54 23.85
N VAL A 102 9.04 -18.89 23.51
CA VAL A 102 8.60 -18.75 22.13
C VAL A 102 9.55 -17.74 21.48
N ALA A 103 10.52 -18.24 20.71
CA ALA A 103 11.37 -17.36 19.90
C ALA A 103 10.49 -16.53 18.97
N GLN A 104 10.66 -15.22 19.00
CA GLN A 104 9.90 -14.31 18.13
C GLN A 104 10.31 -14.57 16.68
N ALA A 105 9.38 -15.02 15.85
CA ALA A 105 9.65 -15.35 14.45
C ALA A 105 10.07 -14.11 13.67
N ASN A 106 11.13 -14.18 12.88
CA ASN A 106 11.58 -13.07 12.04
C ASN A 106 10.67 -12.90 10.82
N ARG A 107 9.64 -12.10 10.93
CA ARG A 107 8.67 -11.80 9.87
C ARG A 107 9.21 -10.93 8.72
N GLU A 108 10.47 -10.55 8.73
CA GLU A 108 11.14 -10.01 7.55
C GLU A 108 11.42 -11.10 6.51
N SER A 109 11.50 -12.36 6.96
CA SER A 109 11.79 -13.51 6.12
C SER A 109 10.54 -14.05 5.42
N GLU A 110 10.64 -14.22 4.11
CA GLU A 110 9.60 -14.79 3.27
C GLU A 110 9.20 -16.21 3.70
N SER A 111 10.16 -17.07 4.06
CA SER A 111 9.90 -18.45 4.48
C SER A 111 9.08 -18.53 5.78
N VAL A 112 9.31 -17.61 6.70
CA VAL A 112 8.54 -17.51 7.95
C VAL A 112 7.09 -17.09 7.65
N LEU A 113 6.89 -16.10 6.79
CA LEU A 113 5.55 -15.64 6.43
C LEU A 113 4.76 -16.70 5.66
N ILE A 114 5.41 -17.46 4.77
CA ILE A 114 4.76 -18.58 4.06
C ILE A 114 4.39 -19.69 5.06
N ALA A 115 5.23 -20.01 6.04
CA ALA A 115 4.91 -20.98 7.08
C ALA A 115 3.72 -20.51 7.93
N GLU A 116 3.70 -19.24 8.37
CA GLU A 116 2.56 -18.65 9.09
C GLU A 116 1.27 -18.68 8.26
N GLN A 117 1.34 -18.33 6.97
CA GLN A 117 0.19 -18.41 6.05
C GLN A 117 -0.32 -19.84 5.91
N ARG A 118 0.58 -20.82 5.80
CA ARG A 118 0.24 -22.24 5.72
C ARG A 118 -0.51 -22.71 6.96
N GLU A 119 -0.08 -22.31 8.15
CA GLU A 119 -0.68 -22.72 9.42
C GLU A 119 -1.94 -21.95 9.80
N ALA A 120 -2.12 -20.72 9.25
CA ALA A 120 -3.25 -19.87 9.57
C ALA A 120 -4.59 -20.50 9.18
N LEU A 121 -5.59 -20.36 10.07
CA LEU A 121 -6.98 -20.72 9.76
C LEU A 121 -7.55 -19.76 8.71
N VAL A 122 -7.33 -18.46 8.89
CA VAL A 122 -7.67 -17.41 7.94
C VAL A 122 -6.38 -16.89 7.32
N PRO A 123 -6.10 -17.18 6.05
CA PRO A 123 -4.87 -16.80 5.42
C PRO A 123 -4.82 -15.31 5.14
N SER A 124 -3.69 -14.69 5.44
CA SER A 124 -3.28 -13.39 4.93
C SER A 124 -2.07 -13.57 4.01
N ILE A 125 -2.06 -12.89 2.88
CA ILE A 125 -0.89 -12.85 2.00
C ILE A 125 0.04 -11.79 2.55
N ALA A 126 1.26 -12.16 2.93
CA ALA A 126 2.21 -11.23 3.52
C ALA A 126 3.52 -11.19 2.74
N MET A 127 4.09 -9.99 2.60
CA MET A 127 5.43 -9.75 2.04
C MET A 127 6.35 -9.18 3.13
N GLY A 128 7.47 -9.83 3.37
CA GLY A 128 8.49 -9.39 4.32
C GLY A 128 9.51 -8.41 3.71
N ALA A 129 10.23 -7.70 4.57
CA ALA A 129 11.25 -6.73 4.16
C ALA A 129 12.32 -7.31 3.22
N GLN A 130 12.69 -8.57 3.38
CA GLN A 130 13.66 -9.25 2.50
C GLN A 130 13.12 -9.40 1.07
N GLU A 131 11.85 -9.77 0.92
CA GLU A 131 11.19 -9.88 -0.39
C GLU A 131 11.01 -8.50 -1.04
N LEU A 132 10.59 -7.49 -0.25
CA LEU A 132 10.49 -6.09 -0.71
C LEU A 132 11.82 -5.61 -1.30
N SER A 133 12.92 -5.86 -0.60
CA SER A 133 14.26 -5.48 -1.07
C SER A 133 14.64 -6.21 -2.36
N ARG A 134 14.40 -7.54 -2.43
CA ARG A 134 14.74 -8.37 -3.61
C ARG A 134 13.97 -7.96 -4.86
N LYS A 135 12.68 -7.60 -4.72
CA LYS A 135 11.81 -7.17 -5.83
C LYS A 135 11.86 -5.65 -6.05
N ALA A 136 12.73 -4.90 -5.36
CA ALA A 136 12.87 -3.44 -5.40
C ALA A 136 11.60 -2.66 -5.09
N LEU A 137 10.73 -3.20 -4.26
CA LEU A 137 9.50 -2.55 -3.82
C LEU A 137 9.86 -1.52 -2.75
N GLY A 138 9.72 -0.23 -3.07
CA GLY A 138 10.21 0.87 -2.23
C GLY A 138 9.28 1.26 -1.08
N ASN A 139 8.03 0.83 -1.10
CA ASN A 139 7.00 1.20 -0.12
C ASN A 139 5.89 0.14 -0.05
N ALA A 140 4.97 0.31 0.91
CA ALA A 140 3.85 -0.60 1.10
C ALA A 140 2.92 -0.67 -0.11
N GLN A 141 2.71 0.43 -0.83
CA GLN A 141 1.88 0.45 -2.03
C GLN A 141 2.42 -0.51 -3.10
N ALA A 142 3.71 -0.41 -3.41
CA ALA A 142 4.35 -1.29 -4.38
C ALA A 142 4.29 -2.78 -3.97
N ALA A 143 4.32 -3.07 -2.67
CA ALA A 143 4.15 -4.42 -2.15
C ALA A 143 2.72 -4.94 -2.37
N VAL A 144 1.71 -4.15 -1.99
CA VAL A 144 0.31 -4.55 -2.09
C VAL A 144 -0.14 -4.71 -3.55
N GLU A 145 0.39 -3.92 -4.48
CA GLU A 145 0.14 -4.05 -5.93
C GLU A 145 0.60 -5.40 -6.52
N ARG A 146 1.50 -6.13 -5.83
CA ARG A 146 1.96 -7.47 -6.26
C ARG A 146 1.11 -8.62 -5.70
N VAL A 147 0.15 -8.33 -4.85
CA VAL A 147 -0.78 -9.34 -4.33
C VAL A 147 -1.83 -9.67 -5.40
N ALA A 148 -2.20 -10.94 -5.53
CA ALA A 148 -3.24 -11.38 -6.46
C ALA A 148 -4.53 -10.59 -6.27
N GLY A 149 -5.20 -10.20 -7.38
CA GLY A 149 -6.46 -9.45 -7.34
C GLY A 149 -6.34 -8.00 -6.87
N VAL A 150 -5.11 -7.45 -6.76
CA VAL A 150 -4.88 -6.05 -6.46
C VAL A 150 -4.45 -5.29 -7.71
N SER A 151 -5.00 -4.11 -7.90
CA SER A 151 -4.64 -3.19 -8.99
C SER A 151 -4.62 -1.75 -8.51
N LYS A 152 -3.89 -0.88 -9.21
CA LYS A 152 -3.87 0.57 -8.96
C LYS A 152 -4.43 1.31 -10.16
N GLN A 153 -5.35 2.24 -9.91
CA GLN A 153 -5.89 3.13 -10.93
C GLN A 153 -5.03 4.39 -11.04
N GLU A 154 -4.88 4.91 -12.25
CA GLU A 154 -4.10 6.14 -12.47
C GLU A 154 -4.76 7.34 -11.78
N GLY A 155 -3.93 8.21 -11.19
CA GLY A 155 -4.40 9.37 -10.43
C GLY A 155 -5.04 9.06 -9.07
N VAL A 156 -5.22 7.75 -8.71
CA VAL A 156 -5.73 7.33 -7.40
C VAL A 156 -4.57 6.94 -6.50
N LYS A 157 -4.55 7.44 -5.26
CA LYS A 157 -3.46 7.18 -4.31
C LYS A 157 -3.48 5.75 -3.75
N ASN A 158 -4.66 5.14 -3.64
CA ASN A 158 -4.86 3.84 -3.02
C ASN A 158 -5.14 2.72 -4.05
N VAL A 159 -5.20 1.49 -3.57
CA VAL A 159 -5.35 0.28 -4.40
C VAL A 159 -6.79 -0.19 -4.47
N PHE A 160 -7.11 -0.91 -5.53
CA PHE A 160 -8.34 -1.67 -5.70
C PHE A 160 -8.07 -3.14 -5.40
N VAL A 161 -8.84 -3.76 -4.54
CA VAL A 161 -8.74 -5.18 -4.22
C VAL A 161 -10.00 -5.89 -4.69
N ARG A 162 -9.84 -6.87 -5.60
CA ARG A 162 -10.96 -7.58 -6.23
C ARG A 162 -11.97 -6.63 -6.89
N GLY A 163 -11.46 -5.56 -7.49
CA GLY A 163 -12.27 -4.50 -8.10
C GLY A 163 -12.94 -3.52 -7.14
N LEU A 164 -12.71 -3.66 -5.84
CA LEU A 164 -13.24 -2.79 -4.80
C LEU A 164 -12.21 -1.73 -4.41
N GLY A 165 -12.57 -0.45 -4.58
CA GLY A 165 -11.70 0.71 -4.34
C GLY A 165 -11.51 1.04 -2.86
N ASP A 166 -10.92 2.20 -2.61
CA ASP A 166 -10.46 2.67 -1.30
C ASP A 166 -11.53 2.58 -0.18
N ARG A 167 -12.78 2.97 -0.46
CA ARG A 167 -13.87 2.94 0.54
C ARG A 167 -14.14 1.56 1.11
N TYR A 168 -13.86 0.50 0.34
CA TYR A 168 -14.10 -0.89 0.72
C TYR A 168 -12.90 -1.53 1.43
N ASN A 169 -11.75 -0.86 1.47
CA ASN A 169 -10.53 -1.34 2.09
C ASN A 169 -10.26 -0.66 3.44
N VAL A 170 -9.37 -1.24 4.23
CA VAL A 170 -8.88 -0.66 5.49
C VAL A 170 -7.37 -0.78 5.55
N THR A 171 -6.69 0.32 5.86
CA THR A 171 -5.25 0.35 6.14
C THR A 171 -5.01 0.42 7.63
N LEU A 172 -4.19 -0.50 8.12
CA LEU A 172 -3.75 -0.57 9.51
C LEU A 172 -2.23 -0.37 9.59
N PHE A 173 -1.77 0.14 10.70
CA PHE A 173 -0.37 0.13 11.11
C PHE A 173 -0.25 -0.54 12.47
N ASN A 174 0.48 -1.66 12.52
CA ASN A 174 0.56 -2.53 13.69
C ASN A 174 -0.82 -2.93 14.27
N GLY A 175 -1.78 -3.21 13.38
CA GLY A 175 -3.13 -3.63 13.75
C GLY A 175 -4.11 -2.51 14.11
N PHE A 176 -3.72 -1.24 14.07
CA PHE A 176 -4.60 -0.09 14.34
C PHE A 176 -4.89 0.72 13.08
N PRO A 177 -6.14 1.17 12.86
CA PRO A 177 -6.47 2.05 11.75
C PRO A 177 -5.78 3.41 11.87
N ILE A 178 -5.49 4.03 10.73
CA ILE A 178 -4.84 5.33 10.61
C ILE A 178 -5.76 6.28 9.84
N PRO A 179 -5.86 7.57 10.22
CA PRO A 179 -6.61 8.57 9.49
C PRO A 179 -5.94 8.91 8.14
N SER A 180 -6.72 9.35 7.16
CA SER A 180 -6.22 9.80 5.86
C SER A 180 -5.72 11.24 5.91
N GLU A 181 -4.65 11.53 5.19
CA GLU A 181 -4.10 12.86 4.96
C GLU A 181 -4.82 13.63 3.84
N ASP A 182 -5.62 12.94 3.07
CA ASP A 182 -6.27 13.49 1.88
C ASP A 182 -7.79 13.38 2.02
N PRO A 183 -8.52 14.50 1.89
CA PRO A 183 -9.97 14.49 2.05
C PRO A 183 -10.70 13.57 1.06
N GLU A 184 -10.08 13.24 -0.07
CA GLU A 184 -10.70 12.40 -1.11
C GLU A 184 -10.63 10.89 -0.83
N TYR A 185 -9.88 10.45 0.21
CA TYR A 185 -9.66 9.03 0.50
C TYR A 185 -10.02 8.65 1.93
N LYS A 186 -10.48 7.41 2.12
CA LYS A 186 -10.74 6.82 3.44
C LYS A 186 -9.46 6.43 4.15
N ASN A 187 -8.51 5.89 3.40
CA ASN A 187 -7.28 5.35 3.92
C ASN A 187 -6.11 6.27 3.57
N ILE A 188 -5.15 6.32 4.48
CA ILE A 188 -3.87 6.98 4.21
C ILE A 188 -3.19 6.38 2.98
N SER A 189 -2.46 7.19 2.25
CA SER A 189 -1.69 6.72 1.10
C SER A 189 -0.62 5.71 1.52
N LEU A 190 -0.62 4.53 0.88
CA LEU A 190 0.32 3.44 1.21
C LEU A 190 1.78 3.78 0.85
N ASP A 191 2.02 4.84 0.07
CA ASP A 191 3.37 5.32 -0.26
C ASP A 191 4.06 6.04 0.92
N PHE A 192 3.31 6.45 1.96
CA PHE A 192 3.89 6.98 3.21
C PHE A 192 4.76 5.98 3.94
N PHE A 193 4.55 4.69 3.71
CA PHE A 193 5.24 3.61 4.40
C PHE A 193 6.38 3.08 3.51
N SER A 194 7.55 3.70 3.63
CA SER A 194 8.80 3.28 2.97
C SER A 194 9.23 1.89 3.44
N SER A 195 9.87 1.11 2.56
CA SER A 195 10.45 -0.20 2.90
C SER A 195 11.47 -0.15 4.05
N ASP A 196 12.02 1.03 4.37
CA ASP A 196 12.97 1.20 5.47
C ASP A 196 12.33 0.97 6.85
N LEU A 197 11.04 1.30 7.01
CA LEU A 197 10.29 1.11 8.26
C LEU A 197 9.53 -0.23 8.33
N ILE A 198 9.31 -0.91 7.20
CA ILE A 198 8.42 -2.06 7.09
C ILE A 198 9.15 -3.33 7.51
N GLN A 199 8.59 -4.09 8.47
CA GLN A 199 8.93 -5.48 8.73
C GLN A 199 8.23 -6.41 7.73
N ASN A 200 6.91 -6.25 7.61
CA ASN A 200 6.08 -6.93 6.61
C ASN A 200 4.81 -6.12 6.30
N VAL A 201 4.22 -6.40 5.14
CA VAL A 201 2.88 -5.92 4.75
C VAL A 201 2.01 -7.13 4.55
N SER A 202 0.87 -7.21 5.23
CA SER A 202 -0.10 -8.29 5.08
C SER A 202 -1.41 -7.82 4.49
N VAL A 203 -2.03 -8.65 3.66
CA VAL A 203 -3.32 -8.38 3.00
C VAL A 203 -4.28 -9.52 3.32
N SER A 204 -5.30 -9.23 4.12
CA SER A 204 -6.37 -10.15 4.48
C SER A 204 -7.63 -9.83 3.68
N LYS A 205 -8.20 -10.84 3.00
CA LYS A 205 -9.41 -10.72 2.18
C LYS A 205 -10.61 -11.47 2.77
N VAL A 206 -10.38 -12.21 3.85
CA VAL A 206 -11.36 -12.98 4.63
C VAL A 206 -11.42 -12.40 6.03
N PHE A 207 -12.60 -12.31 6.63
CA PHE A 207 -12.84 -11.55 7.85
C PHE A 207 -13.25 -12.43 9.03
N THR A 208 -12.86 -12.01 10.25
CA THR A 208 -13.20 -12.64 11.55
C THR A 208 -13.81 -11.61 12.48
N GLY A 209 -14.35 -12.01 13.62
CA GLY A 209 -14.94 -11.10 14.61
C GLY A 209 -13.93 -10.09 15.19
N ARG A 210 -12.66 -10.48 15.30
CA ARG A 210 -11.59 -9.60 15.80
C ARG A 210 -11.27 -8.43 14.87
N GLN A 211 -11.47 -8.59 13.57
CA GLN A 211 -11.08 -7.60 12.56
C GLN A 211 -12.09 -6.46 12.46
N ASN A 212 -11.68 -5.31 11.90
CA ASN A 212 -12.54 -4.16 11.68
C ASN A 212 -13.72 -4.53 10.76
N GLY A 213 -14.95 -4.22 11.20
CA GLY A 213 -16.18 -4.52 10.45
C GLY A 213 -16.42 -3.61 9.24
N ASN A 214 -15.81 -2.41 9.19
CA ASN A 214 -15.97 -1.43 8.11
C ASN A 214 -15.08 -1.77 6.91
N VAL A 215 -15.32 -2.93 6.27
CA VAL A 215 -14.51 -3.45 5.17
C VAL A 215 -15.32 -4.40 4.29
N ALA A 216 -15.05 -4.43 2.98
CA ALA A 216 -15.57 -5.45 2.06
C ALA A 216 -14.50 -5.93 1.05
N GLY A 217 -13.47 -5.13 0.79
CA GLY A 217 -12.34 -5.47 -0.08
C GLY A 217 -11.26 -6.26 0.66
N ALA A 218 -10.35 -5.54 1.31
CA ALA A 218 -9.27 -6.12 2.09
C ALA A 218 -8.86 -5.25 3.28
N ILE A 219 -8.20 -5.90 4.23
CA ILE A 219 -7.44 -5.24 5.30
C ILE A 219 -5.96 -5.34 4.93
N VAL A 220 -5.32 -4.18 4.77
CA VAL A 220 -3.88 -4.04 4.58
C VAL A 220 -3.25 -3.64 5.91
N ASP A 221 -2.48 -4.52 6.52
CA ASP A 221 -1.79 -4.24 7.78
C ASP A 221 -0.28 -4.14 7.56
N ILE A 222 0.28 -3.01 7.94
CA ILE A 222 1.70 -2.68 7.80
C ILE A 222 2.34 -2.83 9.18
N SER A 223 3.23 -3.81 9.33
CA SER A 223 3.98 -4.02 10.57
C SER A 223 5.31 -3.29 10.51
N SER A 224 5.62 -2.52 11.55
CA SER A 224 6.88 -1.79 11.68
C SER A 224 8.03 -2.72 12.06
N LYS A 225 9.24 -2.36 11.65
CA LYS A 225 10.48 -3.04 12.09
C LYS A 225 10.64 -2.93 13.60
N GLU A 226 11.16 -3.99 14.18
CA GLU A 226 11.53 -4.07 15.59
C GLU A 226 12.92 -4.75 15.73
N LEU A 227 13.56 -4.57 16.86
CA LEU A 227 14.86 -5.15 17.11
C LEU A 227 14.72 -6.60 17.62
N LEU A 228 15.05 -7.57 16.76
CA LEU A 228 14.99 -9.01 17.09
C LEU A 228 16.27 -9.54 17.71
N LYS A 229 17.41 -8.90 17.44
CA LYS A 229 18.76 -9.34 17.88
C LYS A 229 19.30 -8.40 18.96
N LYS A 230 20.51 -8.69 19.45
CA LYS A 230 21.13 -7.90 20.52
C LYS A 230 21.42 -6.46 20.10
N TYR A 231 21.83 -6.24 18.84
CA TYR A 231 22.02 -4.91 18.25
C TYR A 231 21.82 -4.97 16.74
N ALA A 232 21.51 -3.85 16.14
CA ALA A 232 21.48 -3.67 14.70
C ALA A 232 21.95 -2.25 14.37
N ILE A 233 22.69 -2.09 13.28
CA ILE A 233 23.08 -0.78 12.72
C ILE A 233 22.94 -0.89 11.20
N GLY A 234 22.29 0.07 10.59
CA GLY A 234 22.11 0.14 9.14
C GLY A 234 22.24 1.56 8.63
N VAL A 235 22.88 1.74 7.48
CA VAL A 235 22.89 2.99 6.72
C VAL A 235 22.69 2.68 5.26
N SER A 236 21.98 3.55 4.54
CA SER A 236 21.69 3.41 3.13
C SER A 236 21.74 4.75 2.42
N ALA A 237 22.14 4.72 1.15
CA ALA A 237 22.06 5.86 0.25
C ALA A 237 21.68 5.38 -1.15
N SER A 238 20.92 6.19 -1.89
CA SER A 238 20.65 5.92 -3.29
C SER A 238 20.60 7.19 -4.12
N VAL A 239 20.88 7.04 -5.41
CA VAL A 239 20.76 8.09 -6.42
C VAL A 239 19.99 7.53 -7.61
N GLY A 240 19.16 8.36 -8.25
CA GLY A 240 18.34 7.93 -9.39
C GLY A 240 18.10 9.06 -10.39
N ALA A 241 17.68 8.66 -11.58
CA ALA A 241 17.29 9.59 -12.63
C ALA A 241 16.07 9.07 -13.39
N ASN A 242 15.20 9.99 -13.82
CA ASN A 242 14.13 9.72 -14.77
C ASN A 242 14.62 10.10 -16.18
N ALA A 243 14.57 9.14 -17.10
CA ALA A 243 15.08 9.34 -18.47
C ALA A 243 14.36 10.47 -19.24
N SER A 244 13.12 10.78 -18.90
CA SER A 244 12.37 11.88 -19.50
C SER A 244 12.85 13.26 -19.03
N LEU A 245 13.59 13.34 -17.90
CA LEU A 245 14.19 14.57 -17.39
C LEU A 245 15.59 14.88 -17.98
N THR A 246 16.22 13.94 -18.66
CA THR A 246 17.59 14.11 -19.19
C THR A 246 17.71 15.18 -20.28
N ALA A 247 16.60 15.71 -20.79
CA ALA A 247 16.56 16.77 -21.80
C ALA A 247 16.79 18.20 -21.25
N GLY A 248 17.17 18.37 -19.99
CA GLY A 248 17.88 19.56 -19.53
C GLY A 248 17.15 20.53 -18.62
N ARG A 249 15.81 20.61 -18.54
CA ARG A 249 15.13 21.58 -17.68
C ARG A 249 14.21 20.88 -16.66
N PHE A 250 14.15 21.43 -15.46
CA PHE A 250 13.12 21.16 -14.47
C PHE A 250 12.49 22.48 -14.03
N VAL A 251 11.16 22.50 -13.95
CA VAL A 251 10.42 23.70 -13.53
C VAL A 251 9.99 23.54 -12.08
N ARG A 252 10.41 24.50 -11.24
CA ARG A 252 10.23 24.47 -9.80
C ARG A 252 9.40 25.66 -9.33
N GLN A 253 8.45 25.41 -8.49
CA GLN A 253 7.65 26.46 -7.85
C GLN A 253 8.32 27.05 -6.60
N ASP A 254 7.86 28.22 -6.19
CA ASP A 254 8.26 28.91 -4.97
C ASP A 254 7.45 28.44 -3.73
N GLY A 255 7.94 28.75 -2.53
CA GLY A 255 7.25 28.54 -1.26
C GLY A 255 7.49 27.19 -0.59
N VAL A 256 8.49 26.39 -1.04
CA VAL A 256 8.83 25.10 -0.44
C VAL A 256 10.34 24.97 -0.27
N ASP A 257 10.77 24.56 0.91
CA ASP A 257 12.19 24.39 1.24
C ASP A 257 12.80 23.09 0.68
N TYR A 258 14.08 22.88 0.99
CA TYR A 258 14.79 21.65 0.58
C TYR A 258 14.17 20.39 1.21
N PHE A 259 13.69 20.47 2.42
CA PHE A 259 13.09 19.37 3.16
C PHE A 259 11.61 19.14 2.80
N GLY A 260 11.04 19.93 1.91
CA GLY A 260 9.67 19.78 1.45
C GLY A 260 8.63 20.51 2.28
N PHE A 261 9.03 21.18 3.36
CA PHE A 261 8.09 21.98 4.15
C PHE A 261 7.66 23.21 3.40
N ALA A 262 6.35 23.41 3.33
CA ALA A 262 5.79 24.57 2.72
C ALA A 262 5.66 25.71 3.75
N SER A 263 6.41 26.79 3.54
CA SER A 263 6.27 28.03 4.30
C SER A 263 5.31 28.96 3.56
N THR A 264 4.01 28.83 3.82
CA THR A 264 3.03 29.71 3.20
C THR A 264 2.23 30.40 4.27
N PRO A 265 2.58 31.63 4.57
CA PRO A 265 1.70 32.44 5.38
C PRO A 265 0.38 32.65 4.61
N HIS A 266 -0.73 32.57 5.34
CA HIS A 266 -2.01 32.99 4.79
C HIS A 266 -1.92 34.40 4.19
N PRO A 267 -2.61 34.68 3.08
CA PRO A 267 -2.57 36.00 2.48
C PRO A 267 -3.00 37.06 3.51
N ARG A 268 -2.19 38.09 3.66
CA ARG A 268 -2.45 39.15 4.65
C ARG A 268 -3.47 40.12 4.09
N ARG A 269 -4.63 40.23 4.75
CA ARG A 269 -5.61 41.27 4.46
C ARG A 269 -5.05 42.64 4.93
N VAL A 270 -4.95 43.59 4.04
CA VAL A 270 -4.48 44.97 4.33
C VAL A 270 -5.60 45.97 4.37
N GLU A 271 -6.63 45.78 3.51
CA GLU A 271 -7.84 46.61 3.44
C GLU A 271 -9.05 45.73 3.14
N ASP A 272 -10.26 46.28 3.02
CA ASP A 272 -11.42 45.50 2.62
C ASP A 272 -11.24 44.91 1.21
N ARG A 273 -11.32 43.58 1.12
CA ARG A 273 -11.09 42.77 -0.11
C ARG A 273 -9.71 42.97 -0.76
N VAL A 274 -8.72 43.53 -0.04
CA VAL A 274 -7.36 43.69 -0.54
C VAL A 274 -6.43 42.76 0.24
N TYR A 275 -5.72 41.88 -0.48
CA TYR A 275 -4.83 40.84 0.07
C TYR A 275 -3.44 40.96 -0.55
N VAL A 276 -2.44 40.66 0.24
CA VAL A 276 -1.05 40.51 -0.19
C VAL A 276 -0.67 39.05 -0.15
N PHE A 277 -0.21 38.52 -1.28
CA PHE A 277 0.31 37.17 -1.45
C PHE A 277 1.84 37.21 -1.49
N GLN A 278 2.51 36.19 -0.97
CA GLN A 278 3.98 36.17 -0.84
C GLN A 278 4.66 35.29 -1.89
N ASN A 279 4.04 34.18 -2.29
CA ASN A 279 4.64 33.23 -3.23
C ASN A 279 4.48 33.70 -4.69
N ARG A 280 5.53 33.51 -5.46
CA ARG A 280 5.59 33.87 -6.88
C ARG A 280 4.65 33.03 -7.75
N LEU A 281 4.12 33.64 -8.80
CA LEU A 281 3.36 32.99 -9.84
C LEU A 281 4.26 32.47 -10.98
N GLU A 282 5.46 33.03 -11.12
CA GLU A 282 6.46 32.62 -12.08
C GLU A 282 7.35 31.54 -11.48
N PRO A 283 7.30 30.30 -12.01
CA PRO A 283 8.17 29.24 -11.52
C PRO A 283 9.60 29.45 -12.02
N SER A 284 10.58 28.98 -11.27
CA SER A 284 11.98 29.01 -11.66
C SER A 284 12.37 27.79 -12.48
N GLN A 285 13.20 27.97 -13.52
CA GLN A 285 13.82 26.88 -14.25
C GLN A 285 15.17 26.53 -13.63
N VAL A 286 15.41 25.23 -13.43
CA VAL A 286 16.66 24.70 -12.91
C VAL A 286 17.14 23.53 -13.79
N ALA A 287 18.42 23.19 -13.72
CA ALA A 287 18.93 21.96 -14.32
C ALA A 287 18.20 20.74 -13.75
N ALA A 288 17.98 19.70 -14.57
CA ALA A 288 17.27 18.49 -14.14
C ALA A 288 17.96 17.83 -12.94
N PRO A 289 17.31 17.78 -11.77
CA PRO A 289 17.92 17.24 -10.56
C PRO A 289 17.86 15.72 -10.55
N MET A 290 18.78 15.10 -9.81
CA MET A 290 18.77 13.66 -9.57
C MET A 290 17.95 13.32 -8.32
N SER A 291 17.13 12.27 -8.39
CA SER A 291 16.49 11.68 -7.22
C SER A 291 17.54 11.11 -6.27
N HIS A 292 17.34 11.26 -4.96
CA HIS A 292 18.26 10.73 -3.96
C HIS A 292 17.52 10.35 -2.68
N SER A 293 18.09 9.36 -1.95
CA SER A 293 17.56 8.99 -0.64
C SER A 293 18.68 8.59 0.32
N TYR A 294 18.43 8.78 1.60
CA TYR A 294 19.32 8.42 2.71
C TYR A 294 18.52 7.77 3.82
N GLY A 295 19.07 6.72 4.43
CA GLY A 295 18.45 6.04 5.54
C GLY A 295 19.48 5.67 6.60
N ALA A 296 19.06 5.70 7.86
CA ALA A 296 19.83 5.23 8.99
C ALA A 296 18.91 4.48 9.94
N SER A 297 19.41 3.38 10.51
CA SER A 297 18.70 2.62 11.53
C SER A 297 19.68 2.13 12.57
N GLY A 298 19.20 1.99 13.82
CA GLY A 298 20.04 1.47 14.88
C GLY A 298 19.23 1.04 16.09
N GLY A 299 19.74 0.06 16.83
CA GLY A 299 19.10 -0.39 18.03
C GLY A 299 19.99 -1.25 18.89
N TYR A 300 19.61 -1.35 20.16
CA TYR A 300 20.30 -2.18 21.16
C TYR A 300 19.29 -2.79 22.13
N LYS A 301 19.54 -4.04 22.51
CA LYS A 301 18.78 -4.79 23.50
C LYS A 301 19.61 -5.01 24.75
N TRP A 302 19.10 -4.54 25.88
CA TRP A 302 19.65 -4.79 27.21
C TRP A 302 18.93 -5.97 27.85
N ASP A 303 19.69 -6.91 28.36
CA ASP A 303 19.18 -8.05 29.11
C ASP A 303 19.54 -7.85 30.60
N PHE A 304 18.54 -8.05 31.48
CA PHE A 304 18.66 -7.90 32.91
C PHE A 304 18.35 -9.23 33.63
N GLN A 305 18.95 -9.43 34.78
CA GLN A 305 18.75 -10.60 35.63
C GLN A 305 18.88 -11.95 34.86
N GLY A 306 19.99 -12.11 34.11
CA GLY A 306 20.23 -13.34 33.35
C GLY A 306 19.23 -13.55 32.19
N GLY A 307 18.72 -12.49 31.59
CA GLY A 307 17.76 -12.56 30.49
C GLY A 307 16.30 -12.80 30.91
N LYS A 308 16.01 -12.64 32.22
CA LYS A 308 14.62 -12.69 32.73
C LYS A 308 13.81 -11.49 32.27
N HIS A 309 14.47 -10.34 32.18
CA HIS A 309 13.89 -9.09 31.67
C HIS A 309 14.76 -8.58 30.53
N SER A 310 14.17 -7.92 29.54
CA SER A 310 14.91 -7.21 28.51
C SER A 310 14.21 -5.94 28.09
N LEU A 311 15.00 -4.98 27.61
CA LEU A 311 14.54 -3.74 27.00
C LEU A 311 15.24 -3.61 25.65
N ALA A 312 14.50 -3.55 24.55
CA ALA A 312 14.99 -3.29 23.21
C ALA A 312 14.55 -1.90 22.77
N LEU A 313 15.49 -1.11 22.27
CA LEU A 313 15.21 0.15 21.61
C LEU A 313 15.70 0.06 20.17
N PHE A 314 14.87 0.50 19.22
CA PHE A 314 15.18 0.52 17.81
C PHE A 314 14.67 1.82 17.18
N ALA A 315 15.49 2.46 16.37
CA ALA A 315 15.14 3.68 15.67
C ALA A 315 15.48 3.59 14.18
N VAL A 316 14.65 4.21 13.35
CA VAL A 316 14.86 4.38 11.90
C VAL A 316 14.62 5.83 11.55
N GLY A 317 15.50 6.42 10.73
CA GLY A 317 15.30 7.71 10.10
C GLY A 317 15.59 7.59 8.61
N ALA A 318 14.74 8.17 7.76
CA ALA A 318 14.97 8.19 6.32
C ALA A 318 14.50 9.52 5.70
N TYR A 319 15.16 9.88 4.60
CA TYR A 319 14.86 11.02 3.75
C TYR A 319 14.94 10.60 2.30
N SER A 320 13.98 11.04 1.48
CA SER A 320 14.04 10.89 0.02
C SER A 320 13.56 12.14 -0.70
N SER A 321 14.12 12.41 -1.87
CA SER A 321 13.67 13.44 -2.79
C SER A 321 13.67 12.87 -4.20
N ASP A 322 12.48 12.75 -4.79
CA ASP A 322 12.25 12.14 -6.09
C ASP A 322 11.76 13.18 -7.10
N TYR A 323 12.23 13.04 -8.35
CA TYR A 323 11.88 13.95 -9.44
C TYR A 323 11.34 13.17 -10.63
N SER A 324 10.22 13.67 -11.19
CA SER A 324 9.61 13.06 -12.37
C SER A 324 9.08 14.11 -13.34
N TYR A 325 8.91 13.68 -14.59
CA TYR A 325 8.34 14.46 -15.66
C TYR A 325 7.33 13.62 -16.44
N THR A 326 6.20 14.23 -16.78
CA THR A 326 5.17 13.61 -17.59
C THR A 326 4.78 14.56 -18.72
N LYS A 327 4.79 14.04 -19.95
CA LYS A 327 4.16 14.71 -21.10
C LYS A 327 2.80 14.08 -21.32
N SER A 328 1.76 14.89 -21.50
CA SER A 328 0.37 14.43 -21.67
C SER A 328 -0.33 15.20 -22.80
N GLU A 329 -1.35 14.56 -23.35
CA GLU A 329 -2.36 15.14 -24.24
C GLU A 329 -3.70 15.06 -23.49
N VAL A 330 -4.42 16.17 -23.38
CA VAL A 330 -5.73 16.22 -22.71
C VAL A 330 -6.76 16.70 -23.71
N ARG A 331 -7.83 15.92 -23.88
CA ARG A 331 -8.92 16.19 -24.81
C ARG A 331 -10.27 15.98 -24.14
N ASN A 332 -11.25 16.78 -24.48
CA ASN A 332 -12.62 16.59 -24.05
C ASN A 332 -13.59 16.89 -25.17
N ALA A 333 -14.72 16.21 -25.17
CA ALA A 333 -15.79 16.42 -26.12
C ALA A 333 -17.15 16.38 -25.44
N VAL A 334 -18.09 17.14 -25.97
CA VAL A 334 -19.51 17.20 -25.54
C VAL A 334 -20.42 16.72 -26.66
N PHE A 335 -21.62 16.26 -26.30
CA PHE A 335 -22.64 15.95 -27.30
C PHE A 335 -23.28 17.21 -27.84
N THR A 336 -23.37 17.28 -29.16
CA THR A 336 -24.27 18.21 -29.82
C THR A 336 -25.72 17.73 -29.69
N PRO A 337 -26.74 18.58 -29.96
CA PRO A 337 -28.14 18.14 -30.06
C PRO A 337 -28.37 17.00 -31.06
N SER A 338 -27.56 16.91 -32.13
CA SER A 338 -27.56 15.81 -33.11
C SER A 338 -26.88 14.52 -32.61
N ARG A 339 -26.38 14.49 -31.35
CA ARG A 339 -25.61 13.41 -30.72
C ARG A 339 -24.21 13.15 -31.33
N GLU A 340 -23.69 14.10 -32.09
CA GLU A 340 -22.30 14.04 -32.56
C GLU A 340 -21.36 14.56 -31.48
N ALA A 341 -20.15 14.00 -31.45
CA ALA A 341 -19.08 14.46 -30.53
C ALA A 341 -18.44 15.73 -31.07
N ARG A 342 -18.59 16.85 -30.35
CA ARG A 342 -17.85 18.09 -30.62
C ARG A 342 -16.69 18.20 -29.63
N ILE A 343 -15.46 18.30 -30.15
CA ILE A 343 -14.29 18.57 -29.33
C ILE A 343 -14.42 19.98 -28.76
N VAL A 344 -14.28 20.11 -27.45
CA VAL A 344 -14.32 21.37 -26.71
C VAL A 344 -13.02 21.67 -26.01
N GLN A 345 -12.10 20.69 -25.92
CA GLN A 345 -10.78 20.85 -25.31
C GLN A 345 -9.78 19.96 -26.07
N GLU A 346 -8.64 20.51 -26.47
CA GLU A 346 -7.49 19.80 -27.02
C GLU A 346 -6.21 20.54 -26.63
N GLN A 347 -5.49 19.98 -25.66
CA GLN A 347 -4.32 20.61 -25.06
C GLN A 347 -3.15 19.62 -24.94
N GLU A 348 -1.93 20.09 -25.18
CA GLU A 348 -0.70 19.40 -24.78
C GLU A 348 -0.26 19.88 -23.40
N GLY A 349 0.26 18.96 -22.59
CA GLY A 349 0.65 19.21 -21.22
C GLY A 349 2.04 18.73 -20.87
N GLU A 350 2.70 19.48 -20.02
CA GLU A 350 3.93 19.09 -19.33
C GLU A 350 3.71 19.19 -17.83
N LYS A 351 4.18 18.21 -17.06
CA LYS A 351 4.08 18.21 -15.61
C LYS A 351 5.43 17.81 -15.00
N PHE A 352 5.98 18.72 -14.21
CA PHE A 352 7.20 18.53 -13.43
C PHE A 352 6.83 18.29 -11.97
N THR A 353 7.26 17.16 -11.40
CA THR A 353 6.89 16.77 -10.03
C THR A 353 8.13 16.53 -9.19
N ARG A 354 8.14 17.08 -7.98
CA ARG A 354 9.10 16.75 -6.92
C ARG A 354 8.34 16.16 -5.73
N GLY A 355 8.70 14.93 -5.33
CA GLY A 355 8.26 14.30 -4.09
C GLY A 355 9.36 14.37 -3.05
N VAL A 356 9.04 14.73 -1.82
CA VAL A 356 9.96 14.67 -0.67
C VAL A 356 9.28 13.85 0.42
N GLN A 357 10.01 12.90 1.02
CA GLN A 357 9.51 12.13 2.15
C GLN A 357 10.58 12.08 3.24
N GLN A 358 10.14 12.28 4.47
CA GLN A 358 10.93 12.10 5.68
C GLN A 358 10.17 11.19 6.62
N LEU A 359 10.87 10.30 7.27
CA LEU A 359 10.29 9.45 8.29
C LEU A 359 11.22 9.30 9.49
N ALA A 360 10.61 9.13 10.66
CA ALA A 360 11.27 8.72 11.88
C ALA A 360 10.40 7.68 12.59
N LEU A 361 10.98 6.54 12.92
CA LEU A 361 10.36 5.48 13.70
C LEU A 361 11.18 5.25 14.97
N LEU A 362 10.51 5.17 16.11
CA LEU A 362 11.08 4.70 17.37
C LEU A 362 10.24 3.53 17.89
N ASN A 363 10.87 2.40 18.12
CA ASN A 363 10.28 1.24 18.77
C ASN A 363 10.98 0.97 20.08
N ALA A 364 10.22 0.80 21.16
CA ALA A 364 10.71 0.40 22.47
C ALA A 364 9.89 -0.82 22.92
N THR A 365 10.57 -1.98 23.12
CA THR A 365 9.92 -3.20 23.55
C THR A 365 10.57 -3.73 24.83
N ALA A 366 9.77 -3.84 25.88
CA ALA A 366 10.16 -4.42 27.16
C ALA A 366 9.53 -5.82 27.33
N HIS A 367 10.36 -6.80 27.60
CA HIS A 367 9.92 -8.13 28.05
C HIS A 367 10.13 -8.26 29.55
N LEU A 368 9.07 -8.58 30.27
CA LEU A 368 9.06 -8.73 31.73
C LEU A 368 8.78 -10.19 32.08
N ALA A 369 9.65 -10.78 32.89
CA ALA A 369 9.59 -12.18 33.31
C ALA A 369 9.47 -13.17 32.12
N ARG A 370 9.94 -12.82 30.94
CA ARG A 370 9.82 -13.57 29.65
C ARG A 370 8.39 -13.87 29.21
N ARG A 371 7.37 -13.56 29.99
CA ARG A 371 5.93 -13.85 29.74
C ARG A 371 5.12 -12.63 29.32
N HIS A 372 5.57 -11.45 29.73
CA HIS A 372 4.83 -10.21 29.48
C HIS A 372 5.62 -9.32 28.55
N GLN A 373 4.94 -8.72 27.62
CA GLN A 373 5.51 -7.77 26.66
C GLN A 373 4.78 -6.44 26.75
N LEU A 374 5.55 -5.37 26.76
CA LEU A 374 5.06 -4.00 26.61
C LEU A 374 5.83 -3.37 25.47
N SER A 375 5.11 -2.84 24.47
CA SER A 375 5.73 -2.20 23.29
C SER A 375 5.17 -0.82 23.08
N TYR A 376 6.04 0.15 22.83
CA TYR A 376 5.70 1.49 22.40
C TYR A 376 6.27 1.76 21.02
N ASN A 377 5.45 2.31 20.11
CA ASN A 377 5.84 2.73 18.77
C ASN A 377 5.49 4.20 18.57
N LEU A 378 6.45 4.97 18.12
CA LEU A 378 6.26 6.33 17.61
C LEU A 378 6.67 6.35 16.14
N LEU A 379 5.75 6.74 15.26
CA LEU A 379 6.03 6.99 13.85
C LEU A 379 5.72 8.45 13.53
N TYR A 380 6.65 9.14 12.89
CA TYR A 380 6.44 10.41 12.24
C TYR A 380 6.76 10.30 10.75
N VAL A 381 5.86 10.76 9.90
CA VAL A 381 6.07 10.86 8.45
C VAL A 381 5.70 12.25 7.99
N HIS A 382 6.59 12.90 7.26
CA HIS A 382 6.32 14.09 6.48
C HIS A 382 6.43 13.73 4.99
N SER A 383 5.41 14.06 4.21
CA SER A 383 5.37 13.80 2.77
C SER A 383 4.93 15.06 2.03
N SER A 384 5.77 15.56 1.17
CA SER A 384 5.49 16.74 0.34
C SER A 384 5.51 16.35 -1.14
N ASN A 385 4.42 16.63 -1.84
CA ASN A 385 4.32 16.43 -3.28
C ASN A 385 4.06 17.78 -3.97
N GLN A 386 4.99 18.22 -4.78
CA GLN A 386 4.99 19.50 -5.46
C GLN A 386 4.97 19.29 -6.95
N TYR A 387 4.13 20.04 -7.67
CA TYR A 387 4.20 20.01 -9.12
C TYR A 387 3.89 21.35 -9.77
N VAL A 388 4.49 21.55 -10.95
CA VAL A 388 4.12 22.57 -11.92
C VAL A 388 3.61 21.86 -13.17
N SER A 389 2.38 22.18 -13.57
CA SER A 389 1.75 21.67 -14.78
C SER A 389 1.40 22.81 -15.71
N GLU A 390 1.79 22.69 -16.96
CA GLU A 390 1.51 23.63 -18.04
C GLU A 390 0.71 22.93 -19.13
N LEU A 391 -0.42 23.50 -19.53
CA LEU A 391 -1.28 23.02 -20.61
C LEU A 391 -1.39 24.13 -21.67
N ARG A 392 -1.27 23.74 -22.94
CA ARG A 392 -1.37 24.64 -24.11
C ARG A 392 -2.28 24.04 -25.16
N GLY A 393 -3.16 24.84 -25.72
CA GLY A 393 -4.10 24.45 -26.76
C GLY A 393 -5.50 25.03 -26.56
N SER A 394 -6.47 24.44 -27.22
CA SER A 394 -7.84 24.93 -27.18
C SER A 394 -8.62 24.39 -25.97
N ASP A 395 -9.46 25.28 -25.38
CA ASP A 395 -10.45 24.91 -24.37
C ASP A 395 -11.61 25.89 -24.39
N ALA A 396 -12.69 25.53 -25.10
CA ALA A 396 -13.87 26.38 -25.27
C ALA A 396 -14.64 26.61 -23.97
N THR A 397 -14.40 25.81 -22.93
CA THR A 397 -15.04 25.98 -21.62
C THR A 397 -14.30 26.99 -20.74
N ARG A 398 -13.03 27.26 -21.04
CA ARG A 398 -12.13 28.12 -20.26
C ARG A 398 -11.78 29.42 -20.98
N TYR A 399 -11.54 29.36 -22.28
CA TYR A 399 -11.11 30.49 -23.12
C TYR A 399 -12.24 30.99 -24.02
N ALA A 400 -13.43 31.11 -23.46
CA ALA A 400 -14.62 31.53 -24.23
C ALA A 400 -14.50 32.95 -24.83
N ASP A 401 -13.64 33.80 -24.25
CA ASP A 401 -13.29 35.11 -24.75
C ASP A 401 -12.33 35.10 -25.94
N ALA A 402 -11.82 33.97 -26.35
CA ALA A 402 -10.91 33.75 -27.47
C ALA A 402 -11.55 32.89 -28.59
N ASP A 403 -12.86 32.98 -28.80
CA ASP A 403 -13.61 32.16 -29.78
C ASP A 403 -13.16 32.40 -31.23
N GLU A 404 -12.80 33.63 -31.59
CA GLU A 404 -12.23 34.01 -32.89
C GLU A 404 -10.91 33.28 -33.22
N TYR A 405 -10.21 32.81 -32.18
CA TYR A 405 -8.90 32.15 -32.28
C TYR A 405 -8.95 30.69 -31.81
N ASP A 406 -10.03 29.97 -32.14
CA ASP A 406 -10.26 28.56 -31.82
C ASP A 406 -10.11 28.25 -30.33
N TYR A 407 -10.47 29.20 -29.45
CA TYR A 407 -10.39 29.07 -28.00
C TYR A 407 -9.00 28.66 -27.47
N MET A 408 -7.95 29.11 -28.15
CA MET A 408 -6.56 28.81 -27.78
C MET A 408 -6.18 29.55 -26.49
N GLY A 409 -5.31 28.88 -25.70
CA GLY A 409 -4.85 29.48 -24.46
C GLY A 409 -3.78 28.66 -23.75
N PHE A 410 -3.45 29.14 -22.56
CA PHE A 410 -2.43 28.57 -21.68
C PHE A 410 -2.93 28.50 -20.24
N LEU A 411 -2.78 27.35 -19.63
CA LEU A 411 -3.01 27.13 -18.20
C LEU A 411 -1.72 26.70 -17.52
N ARG A 412 -1.33 27.38 -16.44
CA ARG A 412 -0.30 26.93 -15.50
C ARG A 412 -0.93 26.67 -14.14
N ARG A 413 -0.71 25.46 -13.58
CA ARG A 413 -1.06 25.14 -12.20
C ARG A 413 0.21 24.80 -11.44
N GLN A 414 0.38 25.41 -10.27
CA GLN A 414 1.42 25.10 -9.30
C GLN A 414 0.73 24.63 -8.02
N GLN A 415 1.08 23.46 -7.52
CA GLN A 415 0.44 22.87 -6.36
C GLN A 415 1.46 22.20 -5.45
N VAL A 416 1.25 22.34 -4.15
CA VAL A 416 1.95 21.63 -3.09
C VAL A 416 0.91 20.89 -2.25
N ASN A 417 1.17 19.64 -1.97
CA ASN A 417 0.50 18.91 -0.90
C ASN A 417 1.58 18.63 0.17
N ASP A 418 1.46 19.27 1.33
CA ASP A 418 2.38 19.14 2.47
C ASP A 418 1.66 18.42 3.60
N ASN A 419 1.97 17.13 3.77
CA ASN A 419 1.24 16.22 4.63
C ASN A 419 2.12 15.70 5.75
N GLN A 420 1.55 15.59 6.95
CA GLN A 420 2.23 15.08 8.14
C GLN A 420 1.37 14.04 8.83
N LEU A 421 2.00 12.98 9.30
CA LEU A 421 1.38 11.94 10.11
C LEU A 421 2.23 11.68 11.35
N MET A 422 1.58 11.61 12.50
CA MET A 422 2.17 11.16 13.74
C MET A 422 1.32 10.06 14.37
N VAL A 423 1.92 8.90 14.65
CA VAL A 423 1.28 7.74 15.24
C VAL A 423 1.97 7.39 16.55
N ASN A 424 1.21 7.31 17.63
CA ASN A 424 1.67 6.88 18.94
C ASN A 424 0.91 5.63 19.35
N GLN A 425 1.61 4.51 19.55
CA GLN A 425 0.99 3.24 19.90
C GLN A 425 1.62 2.67 21.14
N LEU A 426 0.78 2.21 22.07
CA LEU A 426 1.17 1.43 23.21
C LEU A 426 0.43 0.11 23.16
N SER A 427 1.14 -1.00 23.20
CA SER A 427 0.53 -2.34 23.18
C SER A 427 1.15 -3.23 24.24
N THR A 428 0.36 -4.15 24.76
CA THR A 428 0.80 -5.09 25.78
C THR A 428 0.24 -6.48 25.54
N ARG A 429 1.03 -7.49 25.89
CA ARG A 429 0.62 -8.88 25.94
C ARG A 429 1.04 -9.46 27.29
N TRP A 430 0.09 -10.03 27.99
CA TRP A 430 0.28 -10.62 29.30
C TRP A 430 -0.24 -12.06 29.30
N GLU A 431 0.62 -13.00 29.60
CA GLU A 431 0.25 -14.36 29.93
C GLU A 431 -0.13 -14.40 31.42
N ILE A 432 -1.43 -14.31 31.74
CA ILE A 432 -1.94 -14.24 33.11
C ILE A 432 -1.79 -15.61 33.78
N LEU A 433 -2.16 -16.68 33.06
CA LEU A 433 -2.02 -18.07 33.42
C LEU A 433 -1.52 -18.81 32.17
N GLN A 434 -1.09 -20.06 32.30
CA GLN A 434 -0.50 -20.84 31.21
C GLN A 434 -1.35 -20.86 29.92
N ASP A 435 -2.68 -20.81 30.04
CA ASP A 435 -3.60 -20.86 28.90
C ASP A 435 -4.42 -19.57 28.72
N PHE A 436 -4.25 -18.58 29.61
CA PHE A 436 -4.93 -17.31 29.58
C PHE A 436 -4.00 -16.18 29.16
N ASN A 437 -4.32 -15.55 28.02
CA ASN A 437 -3.58 -14.42 27.52
C ASN A 437 -4.48 -13.18 27.46
N PHE A 438 -3.96 -12.08 27.97
CA PHE A 438 -4.55 -10.76 27.82
C PHE A 438 -3.72 -9.93 26.84
N THR A 439 -4.36 -9.34 25.87
CA THR A 439 -3.75 -8.37 24.96
C THR A 439 -4.53 -7.08 24.99
N ALA A 440 -3.84 -5.97 25.04
CA ALA A 440 -4.47 -4.66 24.93
C ALA A 440 -3.55 -3.70 24.17
N GLY A 441 -4.16 -2.68 23.59
CA GLY A 441 -3.39 -1.65 22.91
C GLY A 441 -4.21 -0.39 22.67
N THR A 442 -3.51 0.71 22.50
CA THR A 442 -4.08 1.99 22.12
C THR A 442 -3.21 2.64 21.07
N SER A 443 -3.85 3.36 20.16
CA SER A 443 -3.20 4.17 19.12
C SER A 443 -3.82 5.55 19.07
N TYR A 444 -3.02 6.58 19.35
CA TYR A 444 -3.40 7.97 19.13
C TYR A 444 -2.67 8.48 17.89
N ASN A 445 -3.45 8.90 16.91
CA ASN A 445 -2.96 9.34 15.62
C ASN A 445 -3.33 10.82 15.40
N TRP A 446 -2.42 11.53 14.76
CA TRP A 446 -2.64 12.90 14.31
C TRP A 446 -2.15 13.02 12.88
N VAL A 447 -2.97 13.62 12.01
CA VAL A 447 -2.66 13.82 10.59
C VAL A 447 -2.98 15.26 10.20
N VAL A 448 -2.13 15.84 9.36
CA VAL A 448 -2.36 17.12 8.69
C VAL A 448 -2.17 16.93 7.21
N GLY A 449 -3.14 17.39 6.42
CA GLY A 449 -3.07 17.51 4.98
C GLY A 449 -3.23 18.97 4.58
N ASN A 450 -2.16 19.60 4.13
CA ASN A 450 -2.18 20.97 3.68
C ASN A 450 -2.06 21.05 2.15
N GLU A 451 -2.87 21.92 1.54
CA GLU A 451 -2.65 22.40 0.19
C GLU A 451 -2.42 23.91 0.27
N PRO A 452 -1.18 24.31 0.61
CA PRO A 452 -0.85 25.70 0.81
C PRO A 452 -0.62 26.39 -0.53
N ASP A 453 -1.48 27.33 -0.88
CA ASP A 453 -1.34 28.21 -2.04
C ASP A 453 -1.25 27.47 -3.39
N ARG A 454 -2.29 26.67 -3.74
CA ARG A 454 -2.46 26.21 -5.12
C ARG A 454 -2.70 27.42 -6.00
N ARG A 455 -1.87 27.60 -7.03
CA ARG A 455 -1.87 28.73 -7.95
C ARG A 455 -2.28 28.29 -9.33
N GLU A 456 -3.27 28.94 -9.92
CA GLU A 456 -3.67 28.75 -11.31
C GLU A 456 -3.56 30.08 -12.05
N SER A 457 -2.90 30.04 -13.21
CA SER A 457 -2.76 31.19 -14.11
C SER A 457 -3.28 30.79 -15.50
N ASN A 458 -4.25 31.55 -16.01
CA ASN A 458 -4.90 31.36 -17.31
C ASN A 458 -4.67 32.54 -18.24
N LEU A 459 -4.27 32.25 -19.48
CA LEU A 459 -4.12 33.23 -20.53
C LEU A 459 -4.88 32.78 -21.78
N SER A 460 -5.70 33.61 -22.35
CA SER A 460 -6.35 33.47 -23.67
C SER A 460 -5.43 33.99 -24.76
N TYR A 461 -5.41 33.31 -25.92
CA TYR A 461 -4.67 33.75 -27.11
C TYR A 461 -5.56 34.58 -28.04
N PHE A 462 -5.06 35.69 -28.54
CA PHE A 462 -5.79 36.68 -29.38
C PHE A 462 -5.11 36.97 -30.73
N GLY A 463 -4.40 35.99 -31.27
CA GLY A 463 -3.69 36.13 -32.56
C GLY A 463 -2.38 36.89 -32.47
N ASP A 464 -1.58 36.83 -33.51
CA ASP A 464 -0.27 37.52 -33.68
C ASP A 464 0.70 37.39 -32.53
N GLY A 465 0.65 36.26 -31.84
CA GLY A 465 1.44 35.99 -30.62
C GLY A 465 0.94 36.73 -29.37
N VAL A 466 -0.23 37.33 -29.37
CA VAL A 466 -0.73 38.10 -28.22
C VAL A 466 -1.49 37.20 -27.25
N TYR A 467 -1.08 37.23 -25.98
CA TYR A 467 -1.73 36.56 -24.87
C TYR A 467 -2.22 37.60 -23.85
N LYS A 468 -3.42 37.44 -23.32
CA LYS A 468 -3.97 38.22 -22.22
C LYS A 468 -4.73 37.36 -21.23
N GLU A 469 -5.02 37.87 -20.05
CA GLU A 469 -5.73 37.16 -19.02
C GLU A 469 -7.16 36.81 -19.42
N THR A 470 -7.58 35.59 -19.13
CA THR A 470 -8.95 35.11 -19.32
C THR A 470 -9.93 35.94 -18.45
N LEU A 471 -11.02 36.37 -18.99
CA LEU A 471 -12.03 37.13 -18.26
C LEU A 471 -12.67 36.30 -17.16
N GLY A 472 -12.68 36.84 -15.96
CA GLY A 472 -13.40 36.29 -14.80
C GLY A 472 -12.61 35.30 -13.95
N ASP A 473 -11.68 34.49 -14.51
CA ASP A 473 -11.01 33.42 -13.83
C ASP A 473 -9.52 33.29 -14.19
N SER A 474 -8.87 34.40 -14.50
CA SER A 474 -7.48 34.43 -14.97
C SER A 474 -6.49 33.94 -13.96
N GLN A 475 -6.71 34.22 -12.68
CA GLN A 475 -5.84 33.80 -11.58
C GLN A 475 -6.69 33.28 -10.43
N ARG A 476 -6.26 32.13 -9.91
CA ARG A 476 -6.86 31.53 -8.72
C ARG A 476 -5.78 31.15 -7.73
N ARG A 477 -6.03 31.38 -6.45
CA ARG A 477 -5.22 30.89 -5.35
C ARG A 477 -6.11 30.19 -4.34
N PHE A 478 -5.75 28.94 -4.04
CA PHE A 478 -6.51 28.09 -3.12
C PHE A 478 -5.62 27.64 -1.98
N PHE A 479 -6.14 27.75 -0.77
CA PHE A 479 -5.49 27.32 0.45
C PHE A 479 -6.42 26.36 1.16
N SER A 480 -5.97 25.16 1.50
CA SER A 480 -6.75 24.27 2.34
C SER A 480 -5.91 23.61 3.41
N ARG A 481 -6.57 23.26 4.51
CA ARG A 481 -6.04 22.50 5.61
C ARG A 481 -7.03 21.44 6.05
N LEU A 482 -6.59 20.21 6.05
CA LEU A 482 -7.22 19.10 6.72
C LEU A 482 -6.44 18.82 8.01
N GLU A 483 -7.13 18.65 9.13
CA GLU A 483 -6.55 18.19 10.37
C GLU A 483 -7.40 17.07 10.94
N GLY A 484 -6.78 15.91 11.18
CA GLY A 484 -7.44 14.73 11.69
C GLY A 484 -6.77 14.21 12.95
N ASN A 485 -7.57 13.73 13.90
CA ASN A 485 -7.07 13.00 15.05
C ASN A 485 -8.01 11.85 15.40
N ASP A 486 -7.44 10.74 15.84
CA ASP A 486 -8.24 9.64 16.33
C ASP A 486 -7.58 8.89 17.51
N LEU A 487 -8.41 8.27 18.32
CA LEU A 487 -8.01 7.37 19.40
C LEU A 487 -8.65 6.01 19.19
N ASN A 488 -7.80 5.02 18.98
CA ASN A 488 -8.20 3.63 18.84
C ASN A 488 -7.77 2.85 20.07
N VAL A 489 -8.64 1.94 20.53
CA VAL A 489 -8.38 1.08 21.69
C VAL A 489 -8.82 -0.33 21.34
N ASN A 490 -7.99 -1.31 21.66
CA ASN A 490 -8.35 -2.72 21.62
C ASN A 490 -7.98 -3.41 22.94
N ALA A 491 -8.77 -4.41 23.31
CA ALA A 491 -8.46 -5.29 24.42
C ALA A 491 -9.10 -6.66 24.16
N ALA A 492 -8.36 -7.73 24.44
CA ALA A 492 -8.86 -9.08 24.26
C ALA A 492 -8.34 -10.01 25.37
N LEU A 493 -9.20 -10.91 25.78
CA LEU A 493 -8.88 -12.03 26.66
C LEU A 493 -9.07 -13.33 25.87
N SER A 494 -8.03 -14.13 25.76
CA SER A 494 -8.07 -15.41 25.07
C SER A 494 -7.73 -16.55 26.01
N TYR A 495 -8.46 -17.65 25.87
CA TYR A 495 -8.24 -18.90 26.57
C TYR A 495 -7.96 -20.01 25.58
N VAL A 496 -6.83 -20.72 25.75
CA VAL A 496 -6.47 -21.87 24.94
C VAL A 496 -7.22 -23.08 25.46
N LEU A 497 -8.08 -23.67 24.63
CA LEU A 497 -8.85 -24.86 24.97
C LEU A 497 -7.97 -26.10 24.84
N PRO A 498 -8.09 -27.06 25.77
CA PRO A 498 -7.44 -28.36 25.63
C PRO A 498 -8.07 -29.09 24.43
N ASP A 499 -7.25 -29.43 23.45
CA ASP A 499 -7.65 -30.29 22.34
C ASP A 499 -6.86 -31.62 22.38
N ARG A 500 -7.38 -32.64 21.68
CA ARG A 500 -6.77 -33.98 21.65
C ARG A 500 -5.34 -33.99 21.08
N GLU A 501 -5.08 -33.06 20.14
CA GLU A 501 -3.78 -32.95 19.45
C GLU A 501 -2.80 -32.06 20.24
N LYS A 502 -3.23 -31.43 21.33
CA LYS A 502 -2.47 -30.41 22.08
C LYS A 502 -1.86 -29.34 21.16
N SER A 503 -2.59 -29.01 20.06
CA SER A 503 -2.12 -28.15 19.00
C SER A 503 -1.98 -26.67 19.40
N GLY A 504 -2.67 -26.26 20.49
CA GLY A 504 -2.83 -24.86 20.88
C GLY A 504 -3.66 -24.03 19.89
N LYS A 505 -4.29 -24.68 18.90
CA LYS A 505 -5.12 -24.01 17.88
C LYS A 505 -6.58 -23.83 18.32
N SER A 506 -7.00 -24.59 19.34
CA SER A 506 -8.34 -24.45 19.93
C SER A 506 -8.34 -23.34 20.96
N ARG A 507 -9.16 -22.30 20.76
CA ARG A 507 -9.20 -21.16 21.65
C ARG A 507 -10.54 -20.44 21.60
N VAL A 508 -10.87 -19.76 22.68
CA VAL A 508 -11.96 -18.79 22.76
C VAL A 508 -11.36 -17.42 23.08
N GLU A 509 -11.79 -16.41 22.36
CA GLU A 509 -11.33 -15.04 22.53
C GLU A 509 -12.55 -14.11 22.61
N VAL A 510 -12.62 -13.28 23.64
CA VAL A 510 -13.58 -12.20 23.78
C VAL A 510 -12.82 -10.88 23.81
N GLY A 511 -13.32 -9.90 23.10
CA GLY A 511 -12.59 -8.64 23.04
C GLY A 511 -13.44 -7.44 22.64
N TYR A 512 -12.81 -6.30 22.78
CA TYR A 512 -13.29 -4.99 22.36
C TYR A 512 -12.30 -4.38 21.35
N VAL A 513 -12.82 -3.84 20.27
CA VAL A 513 -12.05 -3.04 19.29
C VAL A 513 -12.87 -1.80 18.97
N GLY A 514 -12.40 -0.65 19.40
CA GLY A 514 -13.11 0.61 19.26
C GLY A 514 -12.27 1.74 18.70
N ARG A 515 -12.90 2.59 17.91
CA ARG A 515 -12.45 3.93 17.56
C ARG A 515 -13.22 4.90 18.46
N VAL A 516 -12.61 5.26 19.59
CA VAL A 516 -13.27 6.02 20.67
C VAL A 516 -13.71 7.37 20.17
N PHE A 517 -12.86 8.00 19.37
CA PHE A 517 -13.21 9.15 18.53
C PHE A 517 -12.32 9.18 17.29
N ALA A 518 -12.84 9.76 16.23
CA ALA A 518 -12.08 10.19 15.05
C ALA A 518 -12.71 11.47 14.53
N ASN A 519 -11.94 12.54 14.56
CA ASN A 519 -12.35 13.85 14.11
C ASN A 519 -11.57 14.22 12.86
N THR A 520 -12.23 14.83 11.91
CA THR A 520 -11.62 15.41 10.70
C THR A 520 -12.18 16.80 10.50
N ASP A 521 -11.33 17.80 10.59
CA ASP A 521 -11.61 19.20 10.30
C ASP A 521 -11.01 19.56 8.96
N PHE A 522 -11.78 20.18 8.10
CA PHE A 522 -11.32 20.68 6.81
C PHE A 522 -11.80 22.12 6.59
N ALA A 523 -10.90 22.97 6.10
CA ALA A 523 -11.23 24.31 5.68
C ALA A 523 -10.52 24.66 4.38
N GLY A 524 -11.24 25.29 3.44
CA GLY A 524 -10.72 25.72 2.16
C GLY A 524 -11.08 27.20 1.86
N ASN A 525 -10.10 27.94 1.35
CA ASN A 525 -10.23 29.34 0.97
C ASN A 525 -9.85 29.54 -0.48
N ASN A 526 -10.77 30.07 -1.29
CA ASN A 526 -10.50 30.47 -2.66
C ASN A 526 -10.32 31.98 -2.76
N TYR A 527 -9.30 32.41 -3.47
CA TYR A 527 -9.05 33.81 -3.82
C TYR A 527 -8.97 33.91 -5.33
N ALA A 528 -9.81 34.73 -5.92
CA ALA A 528 -9.77 35.10 -7.32
C ALA A 528 -9.36 36.58 -7.45
N PRO A 529 -8.05 36.87 -7.58
CA PRO A 529 -7.58 38.25 -7.74
C PRO A 529 -8.03 38.81 -9.08
N TYR A 530 -8.44 40.08 -9.08
CA TYR A 530 -8.82 40.81 -10.29
C TYR A 530 -7.73 41.84 -10.64
N PRO A 531 -7.17 41.78 -11.87
CA PRO A 531 -6.28 42.82 -12.34
C PRO A 531 -7.04 44.13 -12.56
N ARG A 532 -6.41 45.27 -12.31
CA ARG A 532 -6.97 46.60 -12.60
C ARG A 532 -6.97 46.89 -14.10
N GLU A 533 -5.98 46.37 -14.82
CA GLU A 533 -5.80 46.53 -16.27
C GLU A 533 -5.35 45.20 -16.86
N GLN A 534 -5.86 44.89 -18.05
CA GLN A 534 -5.37 43.71 -18.81
C GLN A 534 -4.02 44.07 -19.46
N ARG A 535 -3.04 43.23 -19.26
CA ARG A 535 -1.73 43.31 -19.91
C ARG A 535 -1.64 42.31 -21.07
N LEU A 536 -0.78 42.62 -22.01
CA LEU A 536 -0.51 41.81 -23.19
C LEU A 536 0.92 41.27 -23.11
N ALA A 537 1.11 40.05 -23.56
CA ALA A 537 2.41 39.44 -23.71
C ALA A 537 2.54 38.72 -25.06
N GLY A 538 3.76 38.65 -25.58
CA GLY A 538 4.05 37.94 -26.83
C GLY A 538 4.15 36.43 -26.67
N SER A 539 4.20 35.93 -25.43
CA SER A 539 4.19 34.50 -25.12
C SER A 539 3.69 34.30 -23.68
N PRO A 540 3.19 33.10 -23.33
CA PRO A 540 2.80 32.78 -21.95
C PRO A 540 3.95 32.90 -20.94
N GLU A 541 5.17 32.56 -21.35
CA GLU A 541 6.38 32.65 -20.52
C GLU A 541 6.80 34.10 -20.29
N GLY A 542 6.56 34.98 -21.24
CA GLY A 542 6.86 36.40 -21.16
C GLY A 542 5.80 37.24 -20.42
N TYR A 543 4.69 36.61 -20.02
CA TYR A 543 3.67 37.34 -19.25
C TYR A 543 4.19 37.66 -17.84
N PRO A 544 4.23 38.93 -17.43
CA PRO A 544 4.87 39.36 -16.19
C PRO A 544 3.94 39.14 -14.97
N PHE A 545 3.63 37.91 -14.63
CA PHE A 545 2.73 37.56 -13.54
C PHE A 545 3.21 38.13 -12.19
N ASP A 546 4.49 37.94 -11.83
CA ASP A 546 5.00 38.41 -10.56
C ASP A 546 5.05 39.94 -10.48
N GLY A 547 5.51 40.59 -11.56
CA GLY A 547 5.51 42.04 -11.64
C GLY A 547 4.10 42.69 -11.58
N TYR A 548 3.09 41.89 -11.96
CA TYR A 548 1.69 42.30 -11.98
C TYR A 548 0.96 42.03 -10.65
N TYR A 549 1.25 40.87 -10.01
CA TYR A 549 0.52 40.39 -8.83
C TYR A 549 1.29 40.55 -7.52
N LEU A 550 2.60 40.75 -7.54
CA LEU A 550 3.45 40.83 -6.34
C LEU A 550 4.24 42.15 -6.22
N GLY A 551 4.29 43.01 -7.23
CA GLY A 551 5.02 44.29 -7.20
C GLY A 551 4.46 45.26 -6.14
N ASP A 552 5.26 46.24 -5.69
CA ASP A 552 4.89 47.20 -4.65
C ASP A 552 3.62 47.99 -4.97
N GLU A 553 3.36 48.24 -6.27
CA GLU A 553 2.12 48.84 -6.72
C GLU A 553 0.95 47.84 -6.83
N PHE A 554 1.23 46.55 -7.01
CA PHE A 554 0.25 45.51 -7.32
C PHE A 554 0.14 44.41 -6.24
N GLY A 555 0.96 44.43 -5.22
CA GLY A 555 0.88 43.52 -4.06
C GLY A 555 -0.43 43.62 -3.28
N LYS A 556 -1.29 44.53 -3.66
CA LYS A 556 -2.63 44.76 -3.10
C LYS A 556 -3.69 44.43 -4.15
N LEU A 557 -4.04 43.17 -4.30
CA LEU A 557 -5.10 42.79 -5.23
C LEU A 557 -6.48 42.84 -4.57
N ARG A 558 -7.45 43.35 -5.26
CA ARG A 558 -8.85 43.13 -4.90
C ARG A 558 -9.23 41.71 -5.23
N VAL A 559 -9.78 41.04 -4.25
CA VAL A 559 -10.20 39.64 -4.35
C VAL A 559 -11.70 39.56 -4.18
N SER A 560 -12.39 38.76 -4.97
CA SER A 560 -13.78 38.46 -4.67
C SER A 560 -13.84 37.82 -3.29
N ALA A 561 -14.76 38.32 -2.46
CA ALA A 561 -14.97 37.73 -1.14
C ALA A 561 -15.66 36.39 -1.34
N ILE A 562 -14.87 35.29 -1.42
CA ILE A 562 -15.37 33.95 -1.40
C ILE A 562 -15.37 33.52 0.07
N PRO A 563 -16.52 33.18 0.68
CA PRO A 563 -16.58 32.70 2.05
C PRO A 563 -15.71 31.48 2.23
N VAL A 564 -15.18 31.31 3.44
CA VAL A 564 -14.48 30.09 3.83
C VAL A 564 -15.47 28.92 3.80
N GLU A 565 -15.14 27.89 3.06
CA GLU A 565 -15.88 26.64 3.10
C GLU A 565 -15.21 25.67 4.06
N SER A 566 -15.99 24.99 4.88
CA SER A 566 -15.46 24.07 5.89
C SER A 566 -16.42 22.95 6.19
N TYR A 567 -15.86 21.86 6.72
CA TYR A 567 -16.63 20.80 7.38
C TYR A 567 -15.86 20.24 8.56
N HIS A 568 -16.62 19.70 9.52
CA HIS A 568 -16.16 18.89 10.63
C HIS A 568 -16.88 17.54 10.59
N VAL A 569 -16.12 16.44 10.61
CA VAL A 569 -16.67 15.09 10.68
C VAL A 569 -16.21 14.43 11.98
N GLY A 570 -17.18 13.99 12.79
CA GLY A 570 -16.91 13.18 13.98
C GLY A 570 -17.42 11.75 13.80
N LYS A 571 -16.60 10.76 14.17
CA LYS A 571 -16.91 9.31 14.10
C LYS A 571 -16.54 8.60 15.37
N ASN A 572 -17.43 7.72 15.84
CA ASN A 572 -17.17 6.78 16.92
C ASN A 572 -17.62 5.39 16.48
N VAL A 573 -16.80 4.39 16.76
CA VAL A 573 -17.11 2.98 16.49
C VAL A 573 -16.77 2.17 17.73
N HIS A 574 -17.76 1.49 18.30
CA HIS A 574 -17.58 0.62 19.46
C HIS A 574 -17.94 -0.81 19.07
N GLY A 575 -16.94 -1.69 19.03
CA GLY A 575 -17.12 -3.08 18.63
C GLY A 575 -16.75 -4.06 19.75
N ALA A 576 -17.67 -4.95 20.09
CA ALA A 576 -17.39 -6.10 20.93
C ALA A 576 -17.50 -7.38 20.10
N TYR A 577 -16.63 -8.36 20.37
CA TYR A 577 -16.62 -9.60 19.62
C TYR A 577 -16.36 -10.83 20.51
N LEU A 578 -16.83 -11.98 20.00
CA LEU A 578 -16.53 -13.31 20.50
C LEU A 578 -16.10 -14.17 19.32
N ASP A 579 -14.89 -14.70 19.37
CA ASP A 579 -14.35 -15.66 18.40
C ASP A 579 -14.00 -16.97 19.13
N ALA A 580 -14.46 -18.09 18.59
CA ALA A 580 -14.14 -19.42 19.08
C ALA A 580 -13.61 -20.28 17.95
N SER A 581 -12.43 -20.88 18.11
CA SER A 581 -11.86 -21.84 17.17
C SER A 581 -11.63 -23.18 17.85
N TYR A 582 -11.89 -24.27 17.14
CA TYR A 582 -11.68 -25.62 17.64
C TYR A 582 -11.08 -26.53 16.57
N GLN A 583 -10.04 -27.26 16.96
CA GLN A 583 -9.36 -28.25 16.14
C GLN A 583 -10.00 -29.63 16.36
N PHE A 584 -10.66 -30.17 15.33
CA PHE A 584 -11.27 -31.49 15.34
C PHE A 584 -10.32 -32.52 14.70
N GLY A 585 -9.55 -33.23 15.52
CA GLY A 585 -8.48 -34.10 15.03
C GLY A 585 -7.41 -33.32 14.25
N ALA A 586 -6.63 -34.02 13.45
CA ALA A 586 -5.56 -33.41 12.65
C ALA A 586 -6.06 -32.62 11.43
N MET A 587 -7.27 -32.93 10.93
CA MET A 587 -7.70 -32.47 9.61
C MET A 587 -8.60 -31.23 9.61
N PHE A 588 -9.40 -30.95 10.66
CA PHE A 588 -10.41 -29.91 10.64
C PHE A 588 -10.18 -28.88 11.73
N ASN A 589 -10.21 -27.62 11.33
CA ASN A 589 -10.27 -26.50 12.26
C ASN A 589 -11.44 -25.60 11.86
N LEU A 590 -12.32 -25.32 12.81
CA LEU A 590 -13.51 -24.47 12.61
C LEU A 590 -13.41 -23.26 13.55
N ALA A 591 -13.61 -22.05 13.01
CA ALA A 591 -13.81 -20.87 13.83
C ALA A 591 -15.20 -20.26 13.57
N LEU A 592 -15.86 -19.91 14.67
CA LEU A 592 -17.11 -19.18 14.71
C LEU A 592 -16.85 -17.84 15.38
N GLY A 593 -17.21 -16.76 14.71
CA GLY A 593 -17.07 -15.41 15.21
C GLY A 593 -18.39 -14.65 15.17
N CYS A 594 -18.59 -13.78 16.12
CA CYS A 594 -19.68 -12.82 16.10
C CYS A 594 -19.16 -11.49 16.67
N ARG A 595 -19.38 -10.43 15.92
CA ARG A 595 -19.04 -9.06 16.32
C ARG A 595 -20.29 -8.19 16.29
N TYR A 596 -20.41 -7.30 17.25
CA TYR A 596 -21.40 -6.25 17.28
C TYR A 596 -20.72 -4.91 17.25
N ASP A 597 -20.99 -4.07 16.23
CA ASP A 597 -20.51 -2.72 16.13
C ASP A 597 -21.65 -1.72 16.27
N TYR A 598 -21.48 -0.73 17.13
CA TYR A 598 -22.25 0.50 17.17
C TYR A 598 -21.45 1.61 16.53
N VAL A 599 -22.04 2.27 15.53
CA VAL A 599 -21.40 3.32 14.73
C VAL A 599 -22.20 4.60 14.87
N SER A 600 -21.51 5.69 15.19
CA SER A 600 -22.05 7.05 15.17
C SER A 600 -21.15 7.90 14.27
N MET A 601 -21.75 8.61 13.31
CA MET A 601 -21.02 9.51 12.42
C MET A 601 -21.85 10.76 12.17
N GLY A 602 -21.22 11.93 12.21
CA GLY A 602 -21.85 13.21 11.92
C GLY A 602 -20.95 14.12 11.12
N VAL A 603 -21.55 14.98 10.30
CA VAL A 603 -20.90 16.06 9.58
C VAL A 603 -21.60 17.38 9.86
N ASP A 604 -20.83 18.37 10.27
CA ASP A 604 -21.22 19.78 10.36
C ASP A 604 -20.49 20.53 9.23
N TYR A 605 -21.21 21.27 8.40
CA TYR A 605 -20.60 21.93 7.23
C TYR A 605 -21.07 23.37 7.04
N SER A 606 -20.22 24.14 6.36
CA SER A 606 -20.53 25.49 5.89
C SER A 606 -19.95 25.65 4.49
N THR A 607 -20.81 25.67 3.46
CA THR A 607 -20.43 25.73 2.05
C THR A 607 -21.14 26.85 1.31
N LEU A 608 -20.61 27.23 0.16
CA LEU A 608 -21.22 28.28 -0.69
C LEU A 608 -22.58 27.86 -1.25
N VAL A 609 -22.72 26.56 -1.58
CA VAL A 609 -23.91 26.05 -2.29
C VAL A 609 -25.03 25.69 -1.32
N ASP A 610 -24.70 24.98 -0.22
CA ASP A 610 -25.68 24.44 0.71
C ASP A 610 -25.85 25.30 1.99
N GLY A 611 -25.01 26.33 2.15
CA GLY A 611 -24.98 27.13 3.36
C GLY A 611 -24.45 26.32 4.56
N LYS A 612 -25.02 26.55 5.74
CA LYS A 612 -24.68 25.81 6.97
C LYS A 612 -25.66 24.67 7.17
N GLY A 613 -25.14 23.48 7.47
CA GLY A 613 -25.97 22.31 7.74
C GLY A 613 -25.27 21.28 8.62
N LYS A 614 -26.05 20.30 9.03
CA LYS A 614 -25.62 19.16 9.85
C LYS A 614 -26.35 17.91 9.39
N SER A 615 -25.63 16.80 9.28
CA SER A 615 -26.19 15.47 9.07
C SER A 615 -25.54 14.48 10.04
N THR A 616 -26.34 13.61 10.64
CA THR A 616 -25.85 12.58 11.57
C THR A 616 -26.59 11.28 11.33
N PHE A 617 -25.87 10.16 11.46
CA PHE A 617 -26.49 8.85 11.53
C PHE A 617 -25.92 8.02 12.68
N HIS A 618 -26.73 7.09 13.18
CA HIS A 618 -26.37 6.08 14.15
C HIS A 618 -26.86 4.73 13.62
N ASP A 619 -26.03 3.74 13.65
CA ASP A 619 -26.38 2.41 13.16
C ASP A 619 -25.69 1.30 13.97
N SER A 620 -26.24 0.09 13.91
CA SER A 620 -25.72 -1.07 14.63
C SER A 620 -25.62 -2.27 13.69
N PHE A 621 -24.49 -2.95 13.75
CA PHE A 621 -24.21 -4.05 12.85
C PHE A 621 -23.84 -5.33 13.61
N TRP A 622 -24.59 -6.42 13.36
CA TRP A 622 -24.22 -7.77 13.74
C TRP A 622 -23.44 -8.41 12.61
N LEU A 623 -22.22 -8.87 12.89
CA LEU A 623 -21.24 -9.32 11.91
C LEU A 623 -20.81 -10.76 12.25
N PRO A 624 -21.63 -11.78 11.89
CA PRO A 624 -21.23 -13.17 12.03
C PRO A 624 -20.15 -13.54 11.04
N SER A 625 -19.27 -14.45 11.44
CA SER A 625 -18.25 -15.07 10.59
C SER A 625 -18.10 -16.55 10.88
N VAL A 626 -17.89 -17.34 9.84
CA VAL A 626 -17.60 -18.78 9.91
C VAL A 626 -16.39 -19.06 9.02
N ASN A 627 -15.36 -19.64 9.60
CA ASN A 627 -14.16 -20.01 8.88
C ASN A 627 -13.84 -21.48 9.16
N LEU A 628 -13.72 -22.26 8.09
CA LEU A 628 -13.38 -23.68 8.13
C LEU A 628 -12.04 -23.90 7.40
N ARG A 629 -11.17 -24.68 8.02
CA ARG A 629 -9.96 -25.21 7.41
C ARG A 629 -10.06 -26.72 7.40
N TYR A 630 -9.77 -27.34 6.26
CA TYR A 630 -9.70 -28.77 6.05
C TYR A 630 -8.36 -29.15 5.42
N ASP A 631 -7.59 -29.97 6.11
CA ASP A 631 -6.28 -30.48 5.70
C ASP A 631 -6.42 -31.97 5.34
N PRO A 632 -6.82 -32.34 4.10
CA PRO A 632 -6.96 -33.74 3.69
C PRO A 632 -5.60 -34.47 3.64
N SER A 633 -4.52 -33.74 3.53
CA SER A 633 -3.13 -34.22 3.64
C SER A 633 -2.21 -33.08 4.00
N GLU A 634 -0.94 -33.37 4.31
CA GLU A 634 0.07 -32.35 4.59
C GLU A 634 0.36 -31.39 3.43
N LEU A 635 0.03 -31.82 2.19
CA LEU A 635 0.27 -31.04 0.98
C LEU A 635 -0.94 -30.20 0.58
N HIS A 636 -2.15 -30.56 1.00
CA HIS A 636 -3.37 -29.92 0.59
C HIS A 636 -4.10 -29.26 1.75
N THR A 637 -4.48 -28.01 1.59
CA THR A 637 -5.30 -27.28 2.55
C THR A 637 -6.48 -26.62 1.81
N ILE A 638 -7.69 -26.83 2.29
CA ILE A 638 -8.91 -26.17 1.80
C ILE A 638 -9.43 -25.26 2.90
N ARG A 639 -9.74 -24.02 2.56
CA ARG A 639 -10.31 -23.04 3.48
C ARG A 639 -11.60 -22.47 2.91
N VAL A 640 -12.59 -22.32 3.76
CA VAL A 640 -13.88 -21.70 3.43
C VAL A 640 -14.18 -20.63 4.45
N GLY A 641 -14.45 -19.41 4.01
CA GLY A 641 -14.82 -18.29 4.85
C GLY A 641 -16.15 -17.68 4.42
N VAL A 642 -17.07 -17.48 5.39
CA VAL A 642 -18.32 -16.75 5.18
C VAL A 642 -18.38 -15.65 6.23
N SER A 643 -18.71 -14.43 5.83
CA SER A 643 -18.81 -13.31 6.78
C SER A 643 -19.75 -12.23 6.28
N ARG A 644 -20.25 -11.45 7.25
CA ARG A 644 -20.95 -10.19 7.00
C ARG A 644 -20.08 -9.03 7.48
N SER A 645 -20.06 -7.95 6.71
CA SER A 645 -19.36 -6.70 7.03
C SER A 645 -20.19 -5.49 6.57
N TYR A 646 -19.76 -4.28 6.93
CA TYR A 646 -20.42 -3.04 6.51
C TYR A 646 -19.42 -2.05 5.94
N ILE A 647 -19.92 -1.00 5.30
CA ILE A 647 -19.13 0.11 4.76
C ILE A 647 -19.85 1.41 5.09
N ILE A 648 -19.21 2.30 5.85
CA ILE A 648 -19.70 3.65 6.08
C ILE A 648 -19.18 4.60 5.00
N PRO A 649 -19.91 5.70 4.70
CA PRO A 649 -19.41 6.75 3.82
C PRO A 649 -18.08 7.30 4.30
N GLN A 650 -17.26 7.80 3.37
CA GLN A 650 -16.03 8.55 3.68
C GLN A 650 -16.37 9.99 4.11
N ASP A 651 -15.45 10.67 4.77
CA ASP A 651 -15.63 12.03 5.27
C ASP A 651 -15.98 13.00 4.15
N LYS A 652 -15.26 12.94 3.04
CA LYS A 652 -15.54 13.72 1.84
C LYS A 652 -16.87 13.37 1.19
N GLU A 653 -17.24 12.09 1.18
CA GLU A 653 -18.46 11.63 0.51
C GLU A 653 -19.73 12.19 1.14
N ILE A 654 -19.74 12.41 2.47
CA ILE A 654 -20.87 13.03 3.18
C ILE A 654 -20.74 14.55 3.33
N SER A 655 -19.58 15.13 3.00
CA SER A 655 -19.33 16.56 3.15
C SER A 655 -19.64 17.27 1.84
N PRO A 656 -20.64 18.18 1.76
CA PRO A 656 -21.05 18.79 0.50
C PRO A 656 -20.10 19.90 0.00
N PHE A 657 -18.85 19.86 0.42
CA PHE A 657 -17.76 20.73 -0.05
C PHE A 657 -17.42 20.46 -1.51
N GLU A 658 -17.24 21.51 -2.31
CA GLU A 658 -16.81 21.40 -3.70
C GLU A 658 -15.28 21.49 -3.82
N TYR A 659 -14.66 20.36 -4.20
CA TYR A 659 -13.22 20.29 -4.48
C TYR A 659 -12.94 20.34 -5.98
N VAL A 660 -12.20 21.37 -6.41
CA VAL A 660 -11.93 21.64 -7.84
C VAL A 660 -10.60 21.06 -8.26
N ASN A 661 -10.63 20.03 -9.11
CA ASN A 661 -9.46 19.44 -9.77
C ASN A 661 -9.29 19.94 -11.21
N ILE A 662 -8.19 19.61 -11.91
CA ILE A 662 -7.95 20.07 -13.31
C ILE A 662 -8.99 19.45 -14.23
N GLY A 663 -9.62 18.49 -14.15
CA GLY A 663 -10.56 17.89 -15.11
C GLY A 663 -11.99 17.80 -14.61
N PHE A 664 -12.19 17.91 -13.30
CA PHE A 664 -13.51 17.73 -12.68
C PHE A 664 -13.62 18.44 -11.33
N THR A 665 -14.85 18.74 -10.93
CA THR A 665 -15.18 19.17 -9.57
C THR A 665 -15.89 18.02 -8.86
N SER A 666 -15.50 17.69 -7.62
CA SER A 666 -16.18 16.68 -6.82
C SER A 666 -16.90 17.30 -5.62
N ARG A 667 -18.10 16.79 -5.28
CA ARG A 667 -18.93 17.26 -4.17
C ARG A 667 -19.54 16.09 -3.42
N GLY A 668 -19.51 16.11 -2.10
CA GLY A 668 -20.12 15.08 -1.26
C GLY A 668 -21.66 15.18 -1.22
N ASN A 669 -22.28 14.13 -0.67
CA ASN A 669 -23.72 14.01 -0.47
C ASN A 669 -24.02 13.63 1.00
N PRO A 670 -24.57 14.54 1.82
CA PRO A 670 -24.82 14.26 3.23
C PRO A 670 -25.95 13.25 3.50
N ASN A 671 -26.66 12.79 2.45
CA ASN A 671 -27.74 11.82 2.55
C ASN A 671 -27.31 10.36 2.32
N LEU A 672 -26.03 10.09 2.19
CA LEU A 672 -25.50 8.75 2.00
C LEU A 672 -25.81 7.83 3.19
N ARG A 673 -26.09 6.57 2.87
CA ARG A 673 -26.36 5.50 3.85
C ARG A 673 -25.22 4.47 3.84
N PRO A 674 -24.96 3.82 4.99
CA PRO A 674 -24.02 2.71 5.04
C PRO A 674 -24.43 1.56 4.11
N ALA A 675 -23.44 0.89 3.53
CA ALA A 675 -23.64 -0.33 2.75
C ALA A 675 -23.36 -1.57 3.61
N THR A 676 -23.92 -2.72 3.25
CA THR A 676 -23.65 -4.01 3.90
C THR A 676 -23.10 -4.99 2.87
N SER A 677 -22.08 -5.78 3.25
CA SER A 677 -21.48 -6.79 2.40
C SER A 677 -21.60 -8.19 3.00
N TYR A 678 -22.03 -9.15 2.19
CA TYR A 678 -21.99 -10.59 2.47
C TYR A 678 -20.85 -11.18 1.65
N ASN A 679 -19.94 -11.91 2.29
CA ASN A 679 -18.70 -12.38 1.71
C ASN A 679 -18.63 -13.91 1.80
N LEU A 680 -18.24 -14.56 0.70
CA LEU A 680 -17.91 -15.98 0.60
C LEU A 680 -16.54 -16.10 -0.08
N ASP A 681 -15.64 -16.86 0.53
CA ASP A 681 -14.30 -17.15 0.03
C ASP A 681 -14.04 -18.65 0.15
N ILE A 682 -13.48 -19.24 -0.90
CA ILE A 682 -13.02 -20.63 -0.93
C ILE A 682 -11.60 -20.62 -1.47
N ARG A 683 -10.67 -21.18 -0.72
CA ARG A 683 -9.25 -21.26 -1.11
C ARG A 683 -8.75 -22.68 -1.01
N TRP A 684 -8.09 -23.18 -2.04
CA TRP A 684 -7.34 -24.41 -2.05
C TRP A 684 -5.86 -24.10 -2.25
N ASP A 685 -5.02 -24.63 -1.34
CA ASP A 685 -3.57 -24.54 -1.41
C ASP A 685 -3.00 -25.94 -1.61
N TYR A 686 -2.09 -26.07 -2.56
CA TYR A 686 -1.21 -27.22 -2.74
C TYR A 686 0.23 -26.79 -2.49
N THR A 687 0.84 -27.29 -1.42
CA THR A 687 2.20 -26.94 -1.00
C THR A 687 3.08 -28.15 -1.22
N PHE A 688 3.97 -28.12 -2.22
CA PHE A 688 4.82 -29.27 -2.59
C PHE A 688 6.22 -29.20 -1.98
N ASN A 689 6.60 -28.06 -1.39
CA ASN A 689 7.74 -27.94 -0.48
C ASN A 689 7.54 -26.71 0.45
N ARG A 690 8.56 -26.35 1.26
CA ARG A 690 8.43 -25.29 2.29
C ARG A 690 8.11 -23.91 1.74
N SER A 691 8.59 -23.60 0.55
CA SER A 691 8.48 -22.27 -0.07
C SER A 691 7.64 -22.25 -1.32
N ASP A 692 7.33 -23.44 -1.89
CA ASP A 692 6.70 -23.55 -3.19
C ASP A 692 5.26 -24.07 -3.05
N TYR A 693 4.33 -23.34 -3.66
CA TYR A 693 2.91 -23.66 -3.58
C TYR A 693 2.16 -23.22 -4.82
N VAL A 694 1.00 -23.82 -4.99
CA VAL A 694 -0.06 -23.38 -5.90
C VAL A 694 -1.29 -23.09 -5.08
N ALA A 695 -1.93 -21.94 -5.31
CA ALA A 695 -3.19 -21.61 -4.66
C ALA A 695 -4.25 -21.20 -5.69
N ILE A 696 -5.49 -21.67 -5.46
CA ILE A 696 -6.67 -21.28 -6.23
C ILE A 696 -7.70 -20.73 -5.25
N VAL A 697 -8.22 -19.53 -5.55
CA VAL A 697 -9.25 -18.88 -4.75
C VAL A 697 -10.47 -18.60 -5.60
N GLY A 698 -11.64 -18.95 -5.10
CA GLY A 698 -12.93 -18.49 -5.63
C GLY A 698 -13.60 -17.59 -4.59
N TYR A 699 -14.23 -16.51 -5.03
CA TYR A 699 -14.92 -15.61 -4.12
C TYR A 699 -16.22 -15.04 -4.71
N TYR A 700 -17.16 -14.74 -3.80
CA TYR A 700 -18.38 -14.01 -4.12
C TYR A 700 -18.71 -13.02 -3.02
N LYS A 701 -19.09 -11.80 -3.42
CA LYS A 701 -19.53 -10.75 -2.51
C LYS A 701 -20.82 -10.13 -3.04
N ARG A 702 -21.79 -9.94 -2.14
CA ARG A 702 -23.01 -9.17 -2.41
C ARG A 702 -23.04 -7.94 -1.51
N ILE A 703 -23.06 -6.77 -2.13
CA ILE A 703 -23.08 -5.48 -1.44
C ILE A 703 -24.48 -4.90 -1.58
N LEU A 704 -25.14 -4.63 -0.47
CA LEU A 704 -26.42 -3.94 -0.41
C LEU A 704 -26.17 -2.43 -0.27
N ASP A 705 -26.94 -1.62 -0.97
CA ASP A 705 -26.86 -0.16 -1.02
C ASP A 705 -25.45 0.38 -1.32
N PRO A 706 -24.75 -0.12 -2.37
CA PRO A 706 -23.39 0.31 -2.68
C PRO A 706 -23.33 1.81 -2.96
N ILE A 707 -22.30 2.47 -2.42
CA ILE A 707 -21.98 3.87 -2.71
C ILE A 707 -21.15 3.91 -3.98
N SER A 708 -21.50 4.76 -4.94
CA SER A 708 -20.75 4.94 -6.19
C SER A 708 -20.54 6.42 -6.49
N ARG A 709 -19.40 6.72 -7.14
CA ARG A 709 -19.12 8.03 -7.69
C ARG A 709 -19.86 8.19 -9.01
N ILE A 710 -20.59 9.28 -9.17
CA ILE A 710 -21.44 9.55 -10.32
C ILE A 710 -21.15 10.94 -10.89
N ASN A 711 -21.42 11.12 -12.19
CA ASN A 711 -21.44 12.44 -12.81
C ASN A 711 -22.84 13.04 -12.67
N ILE A 712 -22.95 14.22 -12.08
CA ILE A 712 -24.22 14.89 -11.77
C ILE A 712 -24.63 15.99 -12.76
N THR A 713 -23.81 16.30 -13.77
CA THR A 713 -24.10 17.32 -14.77
C THR A 713 -23.96 16.82 -16.20
N GLY A 714 -24.85 17.31 -17.09
CA GLY A 714 -24.77 17.02 -18.52
C GLY A 714 -23.51 17.55 -19.21
N SER A 715 -22.84 18.56 -18.63
CA SER A 715 -21.56 19.11 -19.11
C SER A 715 -20.33 18.29 -18.73
N GLY A 716 -20.50 17.18 -18.01
CA GLY A 716 -19.50 16.11 -17.91
C GLY A 716 -18.47 16.22 -16.80
N ASN A 717 -18.35 17.35 -16.08
CA ASN A 717 -17.20 17.56 -15.22
C ASN A 717 -17.50 17.71 -13.72
N LYS A 718 -18.76 17.49 -13.30
CA LYS A 718 -19.16 17.59 -11.89
C LYS A 718 -19.51 16.20 -11.34
N LEU A 719 -18.76 15.74 -10.36
CA LEU A 719 -18.89 14.42 -9.74
C LEU A 719 -19.53 14.54 -8.35
N SER A 720 -20.31 13.54 -7.96
CA SER A 720 -20.85 13.37 -6.61
C SER A 720 -20.89 11.89 -6.21
N TYR A 721 -21.50 11.58 -5.09
CA TYR A 721 -21.64 10.23 -4.57
C TYR A 721 -23.09 9.92 -4.25
N ASP A 722 -23.54 8.70 -4.53
CA ASP A 722 -24.88 8.25 -4.15
C ASP A 722 -24.95 6.72 -3.99
N ASN A 723 -25.99 6.24 -3.29
CA ASN A 723 -26.38 4.84 -3.23
C ASN A 723 -27.19 4.50 -4.50
N VAL A 724 -26.49 4.37 -5.63
CA VAL A 724 -27.10 4.31 -6.99
C VAL A 724 -27.78 2.97 -7.31
N SER A 725 -27.55 1.95 -6.51
CA SER A 725 -28.06 0.60 -6.74
C SER A 725 -28.55 -0.01 -5.42
N LYS A 726 -29.55 -0.90 -5.50
CA LYS A 726 -29.95 -1.69 -4.34
C LYS A 726 -28.91 -2.77 -4.01
N THR A 727 -28.26 -3.32 -5.05
CA THR A 727 -27.27 -4.37 -4.90
C THR A 727 -26.17 -4.23 -5.92
N ALA A 728 -24.96 -4.60 -5.52
CA ALA A 728 -23.85 -4.88 -6.42
C ALA A 728 -23.30 -6.28 -6.10
N ASP A 729 -22.97 -7.03 -7.14
CA ASP A 729 -22.37 -8.35 -7.00
C ASP A 729 -20.94 -8.32 -7.54
N VAL A 730 -20.04 -8.96 -6.79
CA VAL A 730 -18.62 -9.12 -7.13
C VAL A 730 -18.30 -10.61 -7.04
N ALA A 731 -17.82 -11.20 -8.11
CA ALA A 731 -17.41 -12.60 -8.15
C ALA A 731 -16.06 -12.72 -8.86
N GLY A 732 -15.31 -13.76 -8.57
CA GLY A 732 -14.07 -13.96 -9.29
C GLY A 732 -13.24 -15.14 -8.81
N GLY A 733 -12.08 -15.28 -9.44
CA GLY A 733 -11.09 -16.30 -9.11
C GLY A 733 -9.69 -15.72 -9.09
N GLU A 734 -8.86 -16.22 -8.19
CA GLU A 734 -7.45 -15.90 -8.11
C GLU A 734 -6.63 -17.18 -8.27
N PHE A 735 -5.51 -17.07 -8.96
CA PHE A 735 -4.54 -18.14 -9.15
C PHE A 735 -3.17 -17.61 -8.73
N GLU A 736 -2.48 -18.33 -7.88
CA GLU A 736 -1.16 -18.01 -7.39
C GLU A 736 -0.24 -19.22 -7.53
N VAL A 737 0.97 -19.00 -8.04
CA VAL A 737 2.05 -20.00 -8.09
C VAL A 737 3.32 -19.38 -7.60
N ARG A 738 4.00 -20.09 -6.73
CA ARG A 738 5.39 -19.87 -6.41
C ARG A 738 6.13 -21.18 -6.54
N ALA A 739 7.19 -21.16 -7.33
CA ALA A 739 7.97 -22.36 -7.59
C ALA A 739 9.47 -22.04 -7.68
N THR A 740 10.29 -22.96 -7.21
CA THR A 740 11.75 -22.92 -7.33
C THR A 740 12.21 -24.10 -8.20
N PRO A 741 11.98 -24.03 -9.55
CA PRO A 741 12.23 -25.14 -10.46
C PRO A 741 13.70 -25.54 -10.55
N LEU A 742 14.61 -24.66 -10.18
CA LEU A 742 16.03 -24.91 -10.10
C LEU A 742 16.53 -24.54 -8.72
N SER A 743 17.02 -25.54 -7.97
CA SER A 743 17.77 -25.35 -6.75
C SER A 743 18.96 -26.31 -6.77
N MET A 744 20.13 -25.80 -7.13
CA MET A 744 21.36 -26.56 -7.26
C MET A 744 22.38 -26.04 -6.27
N ALA A 745 22.79 -26.89 -5.34
CA ALA A 745 23.88 -26.62 -4.42
C ALA A 745 25.15 -27.32 -4.90
N THR A 746 26.22 -26.54 -5.04
CA THR A 746 27.59 -27.05 -5.27
C THR A 746 28.41 -26.77 -4.02
N SER A 747 29.64 -27.28 -3.97
CA SER A 747 30.54 -27.01 -2.85
C SER A 747 30.89 -25.53 -2.66
N LYS A 748 30.66 -24.70 -3.65
CA LYS A 748 31.03 -23.26 -3.65
C LYS A 748 29.88 -22.30 -3.83
N ALA A 749 28.72 -22.75 -4.35
CA ALA A 749 27.61 -21.87 -4.67
C ALA A 749 26.26 -22.62 -4.60
N ARG A 750 25.21 -21.90 -4.23
CA ARG A 750 23.83 -22.34 -4.38
C ARG A 750 23.15 -21.47 -5.44
N HIS A 751 22.60 -22.10 -6.45
CA HIS A 751 21.86 -21.47 -7.54
C HIS A 751 20.38 -21.75 -7.39
N GLU A 752 19.57 -20.73 -7.45
CA GLU A 752 18.12 -20.83 -7.34
C GLU A 752 17.46 -20.02 -8.45
N LEU A 753 16.47 -20.63 -9.11
CA LEU A 753 15.56 -19.91 -10.00
C LEU A 753 14.18 -19.92 -9.35
N ILE A 754 13.69 -18.75 -8.97
CA ILE A 754 12.40 -18.58 -8.30
C ILE A 754 11.45 -17.94 -9.31
N ILE A 755 10.27 -18.52 -9.47
CA ILE A 755 9.21 -18.02 -10.35
C ILE A 755 7.98 -17.74 -9.50
N GLY A 756 7.48 -16.52 -9.57
CA GLY A 756 6.20 -16.09 -9.02
C GLY A 756 5.23 -15.75 -10.15
N LEU A 757 4.00 -16.24 -10.06
CA LEU A 757 2.91 -15.89 -10.96
C LEU A 757 1.63 -15.71 -10.16
N ASN A 758 0.92 -14.63 -10.38
CA ASN A 758 -0.45 -14.49 -9.90
C ASN A 758 -1.34 -13.88 -10.97
N ALA A 759 -2.57 -14.35 -11.02
CA ALA A 759 -3.60 -13.84 -11.91
C ALA A 759 -4.94 -13.80 -11.18
N ALA A 760 -5.76 -12.80 -11.46
CA ALA A 760 -7.08 -12.67 -10.88
C ALA A 760 -8.09 -12.25 -11.94
N TYR A 761 -9.17 -13.01 -12.05
CA TYR A 761 -10.36 -12.64 -12.80
C TYR A 761 -11.39 -12.01 -11.85
N VAL A 762 -11.93 -10.86 -12.23
CA VAL A 762 -12.87 -10.08 -11.43
C VAL A 762 -14.10 -9.76 -12.28
N TYR A 763 -15.24 -10.27 -11.89
CA TYR A 763 -16.53 -9.92 -12.46
C TYR A 763 -17.29 -9.05 -11.47
N THR A 764 -17.78 -7.89 -11.90
CA THR A 764 -18.62 -7.02 -11.08
C THR A 764 -19.85 -6.60 -11.86
N THR A 765 -20.99 -6.48 -11.18
CA THR A 765 -22.21 -5.96 -11.77
C THR A 765 -23.03 -5.17 -10.75
N GLN A 766 -23.59 -4.05 -11.20
CA GLN A 766 -24.55 -3.25 -10.46
C GLN A 766 -25.60 -2.70 -11.43
N ARG A 767 -26.82 -2.49 -10.94
CA ARG A 767 -27.89 -1.84 -11.72
C ARG A 767 -28.07 -0.42 -11.23
N ILE A 768 -27.75 0.54 -12.07
CA ILE A 768 -27.96 1.95 -11.76
C ILE A 768 -29.41 2.30 -12.02
N LEU A 769 -30.09 2.79 -10.99
CA LEU A 769 -31.48 3.26 -11.01
C LEU A 769 -31.50 4.72 -10.54
N MET A 770 -31.19 5.67 -11.41
CA MET A 770 -31.23 7.10 -11.13
C MET A 770 -31.85 7.88 -12.29
N ALA A 771 -32.69 8.88 -11.98
CA ALA A 771 -33.12 9.96 -12.85
C ALA A 771 -33.12 9.63 -14.36
N ASN A 772 -33.96 8.70 -14.79
CA ASN A 772 -34.10 8.25 -16.19
C ASN A 772 -32.96 7.36 -16.72
N VAL A 773 -32.05 6.88 -15.86
CA VAL A 773 -31.04 5.89 -16.22
C VAL A 773 -31.37 4.58 -15.54
N ASP A 774 -31.67 3.55 -16.35
CA ASP A 774 -31.78 2.17 -15.89
C ASP A 774 -30.84 1.32 -16.74
N ARG A 775 -29.66 1.01 -16.19
CA ARG A 775 -28.69 0.17 -16.90
C ARG A 775 -27.86 -0.70 -15.94
N ARG A 776 -27.40 -1.82 -16.46
CA ARG A 776 -26.38 -2.64 -15.78
C ARG A 776 -24.99 -2.20 -16.23
N THR A 777 -24.07 -2.07 -15.27
CA THR A 777 -22.67 -1.72 -15.51
C THR A 777 -21.77 -2.44 -14.52
N SER A 778 -20.48 -2.50 -14.82
CA SER A 778 -19.46 -2.93 -13.86
C SER A 778 -19.24 -1.86 -12.78
N MET A 779 -18.66 -2.23 -11.66
CA MET A 779 -18.22 -1.27 -10.64
C MET A 779 -17.00 -0.48 -11.12
N GLU A 780 -16.87 0.77 -10.64
CA GLU A 780 -15.73 1.63 -10.90
C GLU A 780 -14.43 0.99 -10.40
N GLY A 781 -13.36 1.09 -11.19
CA GLY A 781 -12.02 0.61 -10.84
C GLY A 781 -11.79 -0.91 -10.98
N ALA A 782 -12.85 -1.68 -11.24
CA ALA A 782 -12.77 -3.13 -11.40
C ALA A 782 -12.15 -3.51 -12.75
N ALA A 783 -10.86 -3.87 -12.77
CA ALA A 783 -10.23 -4.47 -13.94
C ALA A 783 -10.64 -5.95 -14.04
N PRO A 784 -11.21 -6.42 -15.18
CA PRO A 784 -11.71 -7.79 -15.29
C PRO A 784 -10.61 -8.84 -15.22
N LEU A 785 -9.39 -8.51 -15.59
CA LEU A 785 -8.24 -9.40 -15.43
C LEU A 785 -7.01 -8.58 -15.00
N VAL A 786 -6.31 -9.07 -13.97
CA VAL A 786 -5.05 -8.53 -13.46
C VAL A 786 -4.07 -9.69 -13.32
N GLY A 787 -2.84 -9.51 -13.79
CA GLY A 787 -1.78 -10.52 -13.67
C GLY A 787 -0.43 -9.90 -13.33
N ASN A 788 0.35 -10.60 -12.50
CA ASN A 788 1.74 -10.29 -12.20
C ASN A 788 2.59 -11.54 -12.37
N ALA A 789 3.80 -11.36 -12.84
CA ALA A 789 4.81 -12.41 -12.95
C ALA A 789 6.18 -11.87 -12.53
N ASP A 790 6.94 -12.69 -11.82
CA ASP A 790 8.33 -12.39 -11.52
C ASP A 790 9.20 -13.63 -11.69
N VAL A 791 10.41 -13.39 -12.17
CA VAL A 791 11.47 -14.41 -12.31
C VAL A 791 12.71 -13.87 -11.63
N THR A 792 13.18 -14.58 -10.62
CA THR A 792 14.38 -14.23 -9.87
C THR A 792 15.41 -15.33 -9.97
N TYR A 793 16.61 -15.01 -10.49
CA TYR A 793 17.76 -15.89 -10.43
C TYR A 793 18.70 -15.44 -9.32
N ARG A 794 18.98 -16.34 -8.38
CA ARG A 794 19.75 -16.08 -7.18
C ARG A 794 20.97 -16.99 -7.12
N VAL A 795 22.11 -16.42 -6.80
CA VAL A 795 23.36 -17.14 -6.57
C VAL A 795 23.89 -16.78 -5.20
N VAL A 796 23.97 -17.76 -4.32
CA VAL A 796 24.48 -17.60 -2.96
C VAL A 796 25.87 -18.23 -2.90
N LEU A 797 26.86 -17.41 -2.60
CA LEU A 797 28.25 -17.77 -2.35
C LEU A 797 28.55 -17.61 -0.86
N PRO A 798 29.69 -18.10 -0.35
CA PRO A 798 30.08 -17.96 1.07
C PRO A 798 29.97 -16.53 1.61
N GLU A 799 30.48 -15.58 0.84
CA GLU A 799 30.64 -14.19 1.22
C GLU A 799 29.89 -13.21 0.32
N ALA A 800 29.13 -13.73 -0.66
CA ALA A 800 28.39 -12.89 -1.59
C ALA A 800 27.05 -13.54 -1.98
N GLU A 801 26.05 -12.73 -2.17
CA GLU A 801 24.77 -13.11 -2.75
C GLU A 801 24.48 -12.20 -3.92
N PHE A 802 24.10 -12.76 -5.07
CA PHE A 802 23.69 -12.06 -6.26
C PHE A 802 22.25 -12.43 -6.59
N SER A 803 21.43 -11.43 -6.94
CA SER A 803 20.06 -11.64 -7.35
C SER A 803 19.74 -10.78 -8.56
N LEU A 804 19.18 -11.42 -9.60
CA LEU A 804 18.63 -10.80 -10.80
C LEU A 804 17.14 -11.06 -10.82
N ALA A 805 16.32 -10.02 -10.81
CA ALA A 805 14.88 -10.15 -10.85
C ALA A 805 14.29 -9.37 -12.04
N LEU A 806 13.40 -10.00 -12.78
CA LEU A 806 12.53 -9.40 -13.78
C LEU A 806 11.09 -9.46 -13.26
N VAL A 807 10.42 -8.31 -13.14
CA VAL A 807 9.10 -8.21 -12.53
C VAL A 807 8.17 -7.54 -13.50
N GLY A 808 7.10 -8.25 -13.91
CA GLY A 808 6.11 -7.78 -14.86
C GLY A 808 4.71 -7.74 -14.28
N GLY A 809 3.83 -6.95 -14.90
CA GLY A 809 2.42 -6.90 -14.57
C GLY A 809 1.59 -6.41 -15.76
N TYR A 810 0.31 -6.78 -15.76
CA TYR A 810 -0.67 -6.31 -16.73
C TYR A 810 -2.05 -6.22 -16.06
N PHE A 811 -2.78 -5.16 -16.34
CA PHE A 811 -4.21 -5.10 -16.05
C PHE A 811 -4.99 -4.74 -17.32
N PHE A 812 -6.23 -5.27 -17.41
CA PHE A 812 -7.14 -5.01 -18.53
C PHE A 812 -7.93 -3.71 -18.32
N ASP A 813 -8.59 -3.26 -19.38
CA ASP A 813 -9.44 -2.07 -19.39
C ASP A 813 -10.42 -2.07 -18.22
N ARG A 814 -10.59 -0.91 -17.55
CA ARG A 814 -11.52 -0.75 -16.43
C ARG A 814 -12.26 0.58 -16.49
N ILE A 815 -13.42 0.62 -15.89
CA ILE A 815 -14.20 1.85 -15.76
C ILE A 815 -13.46 2.79 -14.80
N TYR A 816 -13.07 3.97 -15.30
CA TYR A 816 -12.49 5.05 -14.52
C TYR A 816 -13.56 5.87 -13.82
N THR A 817 -14.65 6.18 -14.52
CA THR A 817 -15.82 6.89 -13.98
C THR A 817 -17.06 6.43 -14.73
N ILE A 818 -18.14 6.20 -13.99
CA ILE A 818 -19.43 5.81 -14.55
C ILE A 818 -20.08 7.01 -15.24
N GLY A 819 -20.41 6.84 -16.53
CA GLY A 819 -21.11 7.85 -17.31
C GLY A 819 -22.60 7.93 -16.97
N MET A 820 -23.15 9.14 -16.92
CA MET A 820 -24.56 9.43 -16.67
C MET A 820 -25.10 10.38 -17.75
N TRP A 821 -26.41 10.59 -17.79
CA TRP A 821 -27.05 11.58 -18.69
C TRP A 821 -26.79 11.34 -20.18
N GLY A 822 -26.65 10.10 -20.61
CA GLY A 822 -26.39 9.73 -21.99
C GLY A 822 -24.91 9.64 -22.39
N TYR A 823 -24.01 10.01 -21.46
CA TYR A 823 -22.58 9.77 -21.65
C TYR A 823 -22.21 8.32 -21.32
N SER A 824 -21.33 7.73 -22.12
CA SER A 824 -20.70 6.44 -21.82
C SER A 824 -19.66 6.58 -20.70
N ASP A 825 -19.29 5.44 -20.14
CA ASP A 825 -18.26 5.38 -19.12
C ASP A 825 -16.89 5.88 -19.65
N ILE A 826 -16.11 6.51 -18.78
CA ILE A 826 -14.70 6.76 -19.04
C ILE A 826 -13.94 5.48 -18.68
N VAL A 827 -13.09 5.00 -19.59
CA VAL A 827 -12.34 3.75 -19.46
C VAL A 827 -10.85 4.04 -19.42
N GLU A 828 -10.18 3.56 -18.39
CA GLU A 828 -8.72 3.48 -18.34
C GLU A 828 -8.27 2.22 -19.09
N LYS A 829 -7.42 2.43 -20.10
CA LYS A 829 -6.87 1.35 -20.92
C LYS A 829 -5.85 0.53 -20.18
N GLY A 830 -5.94 -0.78 -20.34
CA GLY A 830 -4.97 -1.73 -19.82
C GLY A 830 -3.56 -1.46 -20.35
N ARG A 831 -2.55 -1.72 -19.50
CA ARG A 831 -1.16 -1.49 -19.87
C ARG A 831 -0.22 -2.49 -19.21
N PRO A 832 0.88 -2.87 -19.92
CA PRO A 832 1.94 -3.67 -19.34
C PRO A 832 2.89 -2.82 -18.47
N GLN A 833 3.46 -3.47 -17.45
CA GLN A 833 4.56 -2.94 -16.66
C GLN A 833 5.70 -3.93 -16.67
N LEU A 834 6.96 -3.44 -16.73
CA LEU A 834 8.16 -4.26 -16.65
C LEU A 834 9.26 -3.51 -15.92
N ASP A 835 9.78 -4.15 -14.87
CA ASP A 835 10.85 -3.66 -14.02
C ASP A 835 11.98 -4.68 -13.97
N PHE A 836 13.22 -4.22 -13.89
CA PHE A 836 14.42 -5.03 -13.73
C PHE A 836 15.17 -4.61 -12.48
N VAL A 837 15.64 -5.61 -11.71
CA VAL A 837 16.40 -5.41 -10.48
C VAL A 837 17.62 -6.29 -10.47
N PHE A 838 18.78 -5.69 -10.24
CA PHE A 838 19.98 -6.40 -9.83
C PHE A 838 20.34 -6.01 -8.42
N SER A 839 20.62 -6.96 -7.55
CA SER A 839 21.12 -6.71 -6.21
C SER A 839 22.24 -7.68 -5.86
N THR A 840 23.21 -7.20 -5.12
CA THR A 840 24.28 -8.03 -4.55
C THR A 840 24.48 -7.68 -3.10
N LYS A 841 24.74 -8.69 -2.28
CA LYS A 841 25.13 -8.55 -0.88
C LYS A 841 26.51 -9.16 -0.71
N LEU A 842 27.46 -8.34 -0.28
CA LEU A 842 28.88 -8.71 -0.12
C LEU A 842 29.21 -8.75 1.37
N TRP A 843 30.05 -9.70 1.77
CA TRP A 843 30.52 -9.88 3.16
C TRP A 843 29.37 -9.84 4.19
N ARG A 844 28.15 -10.20 3.75
CA ARG A 844 26.90 -10.21 4.54
C ARG A 844 26.45 -8.85 5.08
N CYS A 845 27.24 -7.81 4.93
CA CYS A 845 26.94 -6.47 5.50
C CYS A 845 26.81 -5.35 4.45
N PHE A 846 27.38 -5.51 3.27
CA PHE A 846 27.37 -4.47 2.24
C PHE A 846 26.49 -4.89 1.07
N SER A 847 25.55 -4.04 0.67
CA SER A 847 24.65 -4.33 -0.43
C SER A 847 24.69 -3.23 -1.49
N ILE A 848 24.63 -3.64 -2.76
CA ILE A 848 24.48 -2.74 -3.91
C ILE A 848 23.23 -3.17 -4.66
N SER A 849 22.42 -2.22 -5.10
CA SER A 849 21.24 -2.47 -5.92
C SER A 849 21.16 -1.54 -7.11
N LEU A 850 20.87 -2.10 -8.27
CA LEU A 850 20.56 -1.37 -9.50
C LEU A 850 19.11 -1.68 -9.89
N LYS A 851 18.29 -0.66 -10.09
CA LYS A 851 16.88 -0.79 -10.41
C LYS A 851 16.58 0.00 -11.68
N ALA A 852 15.89 -0.64 -12.62
CA ALA A 852 15.36 -0.01 -13.83
C ALA A 852 13.85 -0.28 -13.88
N ARG A 853 13.04 0.78 -13.74
CA ARG A 853 11.58 0.70 -13.65
C ARG A 853 10.91 1.26 -14.90
N ASN A 854 9.72 0.73 -15.17
CA ASN A 854 8.88 1.14 -16.30
C ASN A 854 9.60 1.03 -17.64
N LEU A 855 10.32 -0.10 -17.87
CA LEU A 855 11.18 -0.31 -19.06
C LEU A 855 10.39 -0.22 -20.38
N ILE A 856 9.13 -0.65 -20.40
CA ILE A 856 8.26 -0.59 -21.60
C ILE A 856 7.79 0.84 -21.84
N ASN A 857 7.59 1.64 -20.77
CA ASN A 857 7.05 3.01 -20.81
C ASN A 857 5.74 3.13 -21.62
N PRO A 858 4.70 2.33 -21.33
CA PRO A 858 3.44 2.42 -22.05
C PRO A 858 2.71 3.74 -21.72
N PRO A 859 1.92 4.28 -22.66
CA PRO A 859 1.09 5.44 -22.35
C PRO A 859 -0.02 5.07 -21.36
N VAL A 860 -0.29 5.97 -20.43
CA VAL A 860 -1.56 6.02 -19.68
C VAL A 860 -2.61 6.60 -20.61
N LYS A 861 -3.75 5.91 -20.80
CA LYS A 861 -4.83 6.39 -21.67
C LYS A 861 -6.17 6.30 -20.96
N LEU A 862 -6.91 7.41 -20.99
CA LEU A 862 -8.33 7.46 -20.67
C LEU A 862 -9.13 7.63 -21.95
N THR A 863 -10.17 6.83 -22.13
CA THR A 863 -10.98 6.85 -23.35
C THR A 863 -12.47 6.90 -23.02
N ARG A 864 -13.26 7.47 -23.91
CA ARG A 864 -14.73 7.48 -23.85
C ARG A 864 -15.31 7.08 -25.20
N GLN A 865 -16.30 6.23 -25.22
CA GLN A 865 -17.02 5.88 -26.44
C GLN A 865 -18.13 6.91 -26.70
N PHE A 866 -18.20 7.47 -27.90
CA PHE A 866 -19.31 8.32 -28.34
C PHE A 866 -20.24 7.52 -29.26
N ALA A 867 -21.54 7.81 -29.19
CA ALA A 867 -22.52 7.17 -30.06
C ALA A 867 -22.21 7.53 -31.52
N GLY A 868 -22.18 6.50 -32.42
CA GLY A 868 -21.86 6.69 -33.82
C GLY A 868 -20.38 6.74 -34.19
N SER A 869 -19.46 6.60 -33.22
CA SER A 869 -18.03 6.45 -33.47
C SER A 869 -17.62 4.99 -33.34
N ASP A 870 -16.88 4.46 -34.29
CA ASP A 870 -16.34 3.09 -34.26
C ASP A 870 -15.14 3.00 -33.31
N GLU A 871 -14.39 4.10 -33.12
CA GLU A 871 -13.23 4.16 -32.24
C GLU A 871 -13.51 4.96 -30.96
N PRO A 872 -12.95 4.54 -29.80
CA PRO A 872 -13.05 5.28 -28.58
C PRO A 872 -12.25 6.59 -28.66
N PHE A 873 -12.87 7.68 -28.28
CA PHE A 873 -12.24 8.98 -28.17
C PHE A 873 -11.21 8.99 -27.02
N VAL A 874 -9.95 9.35 -27.32
CA VAL A 874 -8.89 9.44 -26.32
C VAL A 874 -9.03 10.79 -25.60
N MET A 875 -9.36 10.74 -24.30
CA MET A 875 -9.53 11.93 -23.44
C MET A 875 -8.21 12.37 -22.81
N GLU A 876 -7.38 11.43 -22.41
CA GLU A 876 -6.08 11.69 -21.83
C GLU A 876 -5.09 10.63 -22.31
N LYS A 877 -3.86 11.08 -22.60
CA LYS A 877 -2.73 10.20 -22.94
C LYS A 877 -1.45 10.81 -22.40
N GLY A 878 -0.72 10.06 -21.58
CA GLY A 878 0.51 10.55 -20.95
C GLY A 878 1.58 9.48 -20.81
N TYR A 879 2.84 9.90 -20.70
CA TYR A 879 4.02 9.04 -20.52
C TYR A 879 4.76 9.42 -19.25
N LYS A 880 5.06 8.43 -18.39
CA LYS A 880 5.75 8.64 -17.09
C LYS A 880 7.28 8.62 -17.18
N GLY A 881 7.82 8.10 -18.30
CA GLY A 881 9.25 7.88 -18.47
C GLY A 881 9.77 6.61 -17.77
N ARG A 882 11.03 6.27 -18.09
CA ARG A 882 11.78 5.19 -17.45
C ARG A 882 12.60 5.77 -16.31
N SER A 883 12.72 5.05 -15.20
CA SER A 883 13.56 5.48 -14.07
C SER A 883 14.64 4.46 -13.75
N PHE A 884 15.83 4.96 -13.44
CA PHE A 884 17.01 4.19 -13.07
C PHE A 884 17.50 4.65 -11.71
N SER A 885 17.90 3.73 -10.83
CA SER A 885 18.49 4.07 -9.55
C SER A 885 19.59 3.10 -9.13
N LEU A 886 20.61 3.63 -8.49
CA LEU A 886 21.70 2.91 -7.85
C LEU A 886 21.63 3.15 -6.35
N GLY A 887 21.58 2.09 -5.58
CA GLY A 887 21.56 2.13 -4.13
C GLY A 887 22.72 1.37 -3.52
N VAL A 888 23.21 1.85 -2.39
CA VAL A 888 24.25 1.25 -1.57
C VAL A 888 23.76 1.21 -0.14
N SER A 889 23.92 0.09 0.56
CA SER A 889 23.62 0.00 1.97
C SER A 889 24.65 -0.84 2.73
N TYR A 890 24.84 -0.47 3.97
CA TYR A 890 25.64 -1.22 4.96
C TYR A 890 24.75 -1.60 6.12
N SER A 891 24.75 -2.85 6.50
CA SER A 891 24.02 -3.36 7.67
C SER A 891 24.92 -4.27 8.51
N LEU A 892 25.11 -3.91 9.77
CA LEU A 892 25.80 -4.74 10.75
C LEU A 892 24.76 -5.40 11.65
N ASP A 893 24.70 -6.71 11.56
CA ASP A 893 23.76 -7.55 12.27
C ASP A 893 24.51 -8.72 12.91
N PRO A 894 24.55 -8.84 14.26
CA PRO A 894 25.28 -9.93 14.92
C PRO A 894 24.72 -11.29 14.54
N ARG A 895 25.62 -12.28 14.49
CA ARG A 895 25.27 -13.69 14.23
C ARG A 895 24.38 -14.26 15.30
#